data_336ebb666dad6faea66d8b2f2ceb07c0
#
_entry.id   336ebb666dad6faea66d8b2f2ceb07c0
#
_cell.length_a   1.000
_cell.length_b   1.000
_cell.length_c   1.000
_cell.angle_alpha   90.00
_cell.angle_beta   90.00
_cell.angle_gamma   90.00
#
_symmetry.space_group_name_H-M   'P 1'
#
loop_
_entity.id
_entity.type
_entity.pdbx_description
1 polymer ?
#
loop_
_entity_poly.entity_id
_entity_poly.type
_entity_poly.pdbx_seq_one_letter_code
_entity_poly.pdbx_strand_id
1 'polypeptide(L)'
;MADITTVEALTAKIAEMRKAQEIFSTYSQKQVDKICCAVAMAAIQNRVSLAKMAVQETQMGILEDKIFKNHFAAEFVYHEYRDFKTCGVIETDEELGIQKVAAPVGLVGAILPVTNPTSSAIFKILLCVKTRNAILLSPHPKAKDCTCAAVECCAEAAYRAGAPQGVIDCIATPAMELTQTLMRSVDLVLATGGADMVRAAYASGRPAIGAGSGNCPVIIHESACIQDAIRSIVRSKTFDAGLLCSSEQAVIAVGSGTVEQVKNAFEQWCGHVLDSEECDLLRGLFATAKAKLTGKKAEFIARLAGIDVPKETKLLIAQASEISETEPFALEKLCPVLTLYQAESYFQALDMAEQLLQLSGEGHTAGLYIDPKAEKEIALWRERIKACRLLVNSPTAQGAVGSICTGLPPALALGCGTWGGSGLAGNLEPRHLLNVKTVAFRQERALSLRMPQAVYHEAGCTGAALLELQEKYHYERVFFLTDHYLYQNENVIPVLKLLERMGVMYTVYCDLTPSLTVEQVEKGITALERFRPDVIVGMGGGTALDAAKLMRYRWEHPEVSWEGLRLNFLDDRKRVLEAEKREQKTPLFTIATTAGTGAECTPCAVVTDEKTGIPWQIYHPELLPTAAIIDADHMKCLPKGLTREGGMGTLTRALESYLSLCTTDYTDGFALFSCKNVLDHLLCAYDRLEEDEAARRKLADASALAGMAAANTFPGSVSSMACALSAWHHLPYGVSCGILLPEVMAYQVQNEVIQMNQFFNRPYRSLKKRYRKLAAFCGLGEGAAREPFAQLLRAVQQLRDRVEIYPTIQAYGVEEAYFLDTLDRMTEVAWNHPWMNYSPVVPGIAEVRKLYLRCYYGEDWKEQRPE
;
A
#
# COMPACT_ATOMS: atom_id res chain seq x y z
N MET A 1 -10.23 6.28 -48.22
CA MET A 1 -9.65 5.13 -47.51
C MET A 1 -9.02 4.16 -48.50
N ALA A 2 -7.86 3.55 -48.19
CA ALA A 2 -7.24 2.57 -49.08
C ALA A 2 -8.07 1.28 -49.04
N ASP A 3 -8.18 0.59 -50.21
CA ASP A 3 -8.92 -0.66 -50.30
C ASP A 3 -8.04 -1.81 -49.75
N ILE A 4 -8.22 -2.15 -48.48
CA ILE A 4 -7.46 -3.19 -47.78
C ILE A 4 -8.14 -4.51 -48.01
N THR A 5 -7.69 -5.28 -49.02
CA THR A 5 -8.29 -6.56 -49.43
C THR A 5 -7.38 -7.77 -49.19
N THR A 6 -6.08 -7.56 -48.96
CA THR A 6 -5.09 -8.59 -48.73
C THR A 6 -4.30 -8.36 -47.45
N VAL A 7 -3.64 -9.43 -46.96
CA VAL A 7 -2.78 -9.36 -45.75
C VAL A 7 -1.58 -8.45 -45.97
N GLU A 8 -1.01 -8.43 -47.20
CA GLU A 8 0.12 -7.57 -47.55
C GLU A 8 -0.30 -6.09 -47.50
N ALA A 9 -1.48 -5.76 -48.06
CA ALA A 9 -2.02 -4.39 -48.04
C ALA A 9 -2.31 -3.96 -46.60
N LEU A 10 -2.84 -4.84 -45.75
CA LEU A 10 -3.06 -4.57 -44.32
C LEU A 10 -1.74 -4.34 -43.58
N THR A 11 -0.73 -5.14 -43.84
CA THR A 11 0.60 -4.98 -43.22
C THR A 11 1.26 -3.67 -43.60
N ALA A 12 1.19 -3.31 -44.87
CA ALA A 12 1.71 -2.02 -45.39
C ALA A 12 0.97 -0.84 -44.72
N LYS A 13 -0.36 -0.94 -44.59
CA LYS A 13 -1.18 0.10 -43.97
C LYS A 13 -0.87 0.24 -42.47
N ILE A 14 -0.70 -0.85 -41.74
CA ILE A 14 -0.27 -0.85 -40.33
C ILE A 14 1.08 -0.13 -40.17
N ALA A 15 2.03 -0.36 -41.08
CA ALA A 15 3.33 0.30 -41.05
C ALA A 15 3.23 1.81 -41.29
N GLU A 16 2.36 2.25 -42.21
CA GLU A 16 2.03 3.66 -42.44
C GLU A 16 1.41 4.30 -41.22
N MET A 17 0.40 3.66 -40.64
CA MET A 17 -0.31 4.16 -39.45
C MET A 17 0.60 4.27 -38.21
N ARG A 18 1.57 3.37 -38.05
CA ARG A 18 2.56 3.45 -36.97
C ARG A 18 3.42 4.72 -37.10
N LYS A 19 3.87 5.08 -38.33
CA LYS A 19 4.61 6.34 -38.56
C LYS A 19 3.75 7.57 -38.23
N ALA A 20 2.47 7.55 -38.61
CA ALA A 20 1.55 8.62 -38.29
C ALA A 20 1.31 8.72 -36.77
N GLN A 21 1.21 7.59 -36.07
CA GLN A 21 1.05 7.53 -34.63
C GLN A 21 2.29 8.04 -33.87
N GLU A 22 3.49 7.75 -34.37
CA GLU A 22 4.74 8.30 -33.81
C GLU A 22 4.73 9.83 -33.82
N ILE A 23 4.32 10.44 -34.95
CA ILE A 23 4.14 11.89 -35.03
C ILE A 23 3.07 12.36 -34.05
N PHE A 24 1.91 11.68 -34.02
CA PHE A 24 0.80 12.05 -33.15
C PHE A 24 1.17 11.95 -31.68
N SER A 25 2.02 11.02 -31.31
CA SER A 25 2.49 10.83 -29.92
C SER A 25 3.19 12.05 -29.34
N THR A 26 3.74 12.93 -30.19
CA THR A 26 4.46 14.15 -29.79
C THR A 26 3.55 15.35 -29.54
N TYR A 27 2.25 15.22 -29.83
CA TYR A 27 1.32 16.35 -29.74
C TYR A 27 1.06 16.75 -28.28
N SER A 28 0.93 18.05 -28.06
CA SER A 28 0.55 18.65 -26.80
C SER A 28 -0.95 18.42 -26.49
N GLN A 29 -1.31 18.54 -25.22
CA GLN A 29 -2.72 18.42 -24.78
C GLN A 29 -3.63 19.37 -25.58
N LYS A 30 -3.22 20.62 -25.80
CA LYS A 30 -4.00 21.62 -26.56
C LYS A 30 -4.28 21.20 -27.99
N GLN A 31 -3.29 20.60 -28.68
CA GLN A 31 -3.47 20.09 -30.03
C GLN A 31 -4.44 18.91 -30.04
N VAL A 32 -4.28 17.98 -29.14
CA VAL A 32 -5.16 16.81 -28.99
C VAL A 32 -6.60 17.24 -28.70
N ASP A 33 -6.79 18.16 -27.76
CA ASP A 33 -8.12 18.63 -27.38
C ASP A 33 -8.85 19.32 -28.54
N LYS A 34 -8.11 20.11 -29.35
CA LYS A 34 -8.63 20.72 -30.58
C LYS A 34 -9.11 19.67 -31.59
N ILE A 35 -8.30 18.62 -31.80
CA ILE A 35 -8.65 17.52 -32.73
C ILE A 35 -9.86 16.73 -32.18
N CYS A 36 -9.85 16.40 -30.91
CA CYS A 36 -10.95 15.68 -30.27
C CYS A 36 -12.26 16.43 -30.38
N CYS A 37 -12.26 17.75 -30.14
CA CYS A 37 -13.40 18.62 -30.31
C CYS A 37 -13.94 18.59 -31.76
N ALA A 38 -13.05 18.71 -32.75
CA ALA A 38 -13.43 18.70 -34.19
C ALA A 38 -14.09 17.36 -34.57
N VAL A 39 -13.55 16.23 -34.10
CA VAL A 39 -14.13 14.89 -34.31
C VAL A 39 -15.51 14.77 -33.69
N ALA A 40 -15.67 15.21 -32.45
CA ALA A 40 -16.96 15.18 -31.75
C ALA A 40 -18.00 16.01 -32.49
N MET A 41 -17.66 17.24 -32.90
CA MET A 41 -18.58 18.13 -33.62
C MET A 41 -19.00 17.56 -34.98
N ALA A 42 -18.07 16.97 -35.74
CA ALA A 42 -18.39 16.30 -37.00
C ALA A 42 -19.33 15.12 -36.82
N ALA A 43 -19.11 14.29 -35.81
CA ALA A 43 -19.98 13.16 -35.46
C ALA A 43 -21.38 13.63 -35.03
N ILE A 44 -21.49 14.72 -34.24
CA ILE A 44 -22.78 15.34 -33.86
C ILE A 44 -23.54 15.85 -35.09
N GLN A 45 -22.86 16.54 -36.00
CA GLN A 45 -23.49 17.07 -37.23
C GLN A 45 -24.03 15.95 -38.12
N ASN A 46 -23.32 14.83 -38.21
CA ASN A 46 -23.67 13.70 -39.08
C ASN A 46 -24.46 12.60 -38.39
N ARG A 47 -24.84 12.76 -37.11
CA ARG A 47 -25.50 11.72 -36.31
C ARG A 47 -26.77 11.13 -36.95
N VAL A 48 -27.54 11.95 -37.69
CA VAL A 48 -28.79 11.53 -38.35
C VAL A 48 -28.50 10.71 -39.60
N SER A 49 -27.61 11.19 -40.48
CA SER A 49 -27.24 10.51 -41.74
C SER A 49 -26.61 9.14 -41.43
N LEU A 50 -25.70 9.10 -40.51
CA LEU A 50 -25.02 7.86 -40.05
C LEU A 50 -26.03 6.86 -39.45
N ALA A 51 -26.99 7.31 -38.65
CA ALA A 51 -28.05 6.46 -38.12
C ALA A 51 -28.95 5.90 -39.21
N LYS A 52 -29.33 6.70 -40.23
CA LYS A 52 -30.10 6.23 -41.39
C LYS A 52 -29.36 5.14 -42.14
N MET A 53 -28.07 5.35 -42.44
CA MET A 53 -27.23 4.34 -43.09
C MET A 53 -27.18 3.04 -42.27
N ALA A 54 -26.96 3.14 -40.94
CA ALA A 54 -26.90 1.99 -40.06
C ALA A 54 -28.19 1.17 -40.06
N VAL A 55 -29.38 1.82 -40.00
CA VAL A 55 -30.67 1.12 -40.08
C VAL A 55 -30.90 0.50 -41.44
N GLN A 56 -30.57 1.21 -42.52
CA GLN A 56 -30.74 0.71 -43.90
C GLN A 56 -29.86 -0.50 -44.18
N GLU A 57 -28.61 -0.46 -43.79
CA GLU A 57 -27.67 -1.53 -44.04
C GLU A 57 -27.94 -2.77 -43.15
N THR A 58 -28.10 -2.55 -41.84
CA THR A 58 -28.24 -3.66 -40.89
C THR A 58 -29.64 -4.22 -40.79
N GLN A 59 -30.67 -3.43 -41.16
CA GLN A 59 -32.08 -3.75 -40.95
C GLN A 59 -32.41 -4.02 -39.46
N MET A 60 -31.68 -3.39 -38.54
CA MET A 60 -31.82 -3.57 -37.08
C MET A 60 -32.01 -2.24 -36.36
N GLY A 61 -32.83 -2.28 -35.30
CA GLY A 61 -33.00 -1.18 -34.36
C GLY A 61 -33.99 -0.11 -34.80
N ILE A 62 -33.98 1.01 -34.11
CA ILE A 62 -34.90 2.14 -34.28
C ILE A 62 -34.05 3.37 -34.66
N LEU A 63 -34.48 4.09 -35.69
CA LEU A 63 -33.73 5.22 -36.24
C LEU A 63 -33.45 6.30 -35.19
N GLU A 64 -34.48 6.70 -34.46
CA GLU A 64 -34.41 7.76 -33.45
C GLU A 64 -33.46 7.38 -32.34
N ASP A 65 -33.44 6.12 -31.90
CA ASP A 65 -32.56 5.60 -30.86
C ASP A 65 -31.11 5.50 -31.36
N LYS A 66 -30.87 5.15 -32.62
CA LYS A 66 -29.52 5.17 -33.21
C LYS A 66 -29.00 6.60 -33.38
N ILE A 67 -29.89 7.58 -33.67
CA ILE A 67 -29.50 9.00 -33.66
C ILE A 67 -29.03 9.37 -32.23
N PHE A 68 -29.79 8.96 -31.21
CA PHE A 68 -29.42 9.20 -29.82
C PHE A 68 -28.10 8.50 -29.45
N LYS A 69 -27.89 7.26 -29.87
CA LYS A 69 -26.60 6.54 -29.64
C LYS A 69 -25.41 7.26 -30.26
N ASN A 70 -25.55 7.76 -31.50
CA ASN A 70 -24.49 8.54 -32.15
C ASN A 70 -24.23 9.86 -31.41
N HIS A 71 -25.30 10.53 -30.96
CA HIS A 71 -25.21 11.73 -30.16
C HIS A 71 -24.51 11.47 -28.81
N PHE A 72 -24.89 10.41 -28.11
CA PHE A 72 -24.26 9.97 -26.87
C PHE A 72 -22.76 9.69 -27.06
N ALA A 73 -22.41 8.92 -28.10
CA ALA A 73 -21.02 8.59 -28.41
C ALA A 73 -20.15 9.80 -28.70
N ALA A 74 -20.74 10.86 -29.27
CA ALA A 74 -20.04 12.08 -29.64
C ALA A 74 -20.03 13.11 -28.52
N GLU A 75 -21.20 13.55 -28.04
CA GLU A 75 -21.33 14.68 -27.11
C GLU A 75 -21.07 14.29 -25.67
N PHE A 76 -21.75 13.26 -25.15
CA PHE A 76 -21.59 12.86 -23.74
C PHE A 76 -20.17 12.39 -23.45
N VAL A 77 -19.60 11.59 -24.35
CA VAL A 77 -18.22 11.11 -24.21
C VAL A 77 -17.21 12.27 -24.31
N TYR A 78 -17.42 13.20 -25.24
CA TYR A 78 -16.55 14.37 -25.36
C TYR A 78 -16.63 15.26 -24.13
N HIS A 79 -17.83 15.56 -23.63
CA HIS A 79 -17.99 16.39 -22.44
C HIS A 79 -17.36 15.80 -21.19
N GLU A 80 -17.47 14.50 -20.98
CA GLU A 80 -16.86 13.81 -19.85
C GLU A 80 -15.33 13.91 -19.86
N TYR A 81 -14.75 13.70 -21.05
CA TYR A 81 -13.30 13.56 -21.14
C TYR A 81 -12.57 14.78 -21.71
N ARG A 82 -13.25 15.88 -22.02
CA ARG A 82 -12.61 17.07 -22.61
C ARG A 82 -11.46 17.60 -21.75
N ASP A 83 -11.64 17.64 -20.43
CA ASP A 83 -10.67 18.18 -19.48
C ASP A 83 -9.74 17.08 -18.89
N PHE A 84 -9.94 15.84 -19.33
CA PHE A 84 -9.10 14.72 -18.88
C PHE A 84 -7.69 14.84 -19.47
N LYS A 85 -6.68 14.85 -18.60
CA LYS A 85 -5.27 14.96 -19.01
C LYS A 85 -4.76 13.63 -19.57
N THR A 86 -4.22 13.67 -20.78
CA THR A 86 -3.68 12.49 -21.50
C THR A 86 -2.29 12.73 -22.06
N CYS A 87 -1.71 13.91 -21.82
CA CYS A 87 -0.41 14.30 -22.34
C CYS A 87 0.51 14.82 -21.24
N GLY A 88 1.75 14.38 -21.25
CA GLY A 88 2.74 14.82 -20.25
C GLY A 88 2.44 14.32 -18.86
N VAL A 89 2.74 15.12 -17.86
CA VAL A 89 2.48 14.80 -16.45
C VAL A 89 0.98 14.94 -16.18
N ILE A 90 0.33 13.84 -15.83
CA ILE A 90 -1.11 13.77 -15.59
C ILE A 90 -1.46 13.80 -14.09
N GLU A 91 -0.53 13.40 -13.24
CA GLU A 91 -0.69 13.38 -11.79
C GLU A 91 0.66 13.64 -11.13
N THR A 92 0.67 14.41 -10.06
CA THR A 92 1.83 14.62 -9.20
C THR A 92 1.41 14.39 -7.75
N ASP A 93 2.12 13.50 -7.09
CA ASP A 93 2.03 13.27 -5.65
C ASP A 93 3.31 13.82 -5.01
N GLU A 94 3.20 14.98 -4.39
CA GLU A 94 4.34 15.65 -3.76
C GLU A 94 4.79 14.94 -2.48
N GLU A 95 3.86 14.30 -1.76
CA GLU A 95 4.17 13.57 -0.52
C GLU A 95 4.98 12.30 -0.81
N LEU A 96 4.64 11.58 -1.87
CA LEU A 96 5.37 10.40 -2.30
C LEU A 96 6.53 10.72 -3.24
N GLY A 97 6.62 11.96 -3.75
CA GLY A 97 7.61 12.35 -4.77
C GLY A 97 7.45 11.57 -6.07
N ILE A 98 6.21 11.41 -6.52
CA ILE A 98 5.89 10.61 -7.69
C ILE A 98 5.17 11.47 -8.72
N GLN A 99 5.57 11.34 -9.98
CA GLN A 99 4.84 11.88 -11.12
C GLN A 99 4.40 10.76 -12.05
N LYS A 100 3.14 10.80 -12.48
CA LYS A 100 2.62 9.92 -13.52
C LYS A 100 2.61 10.66 -14.85
N VAL A 101 3.25 10.07 -15.85
CA VAL A 101 3.41 10.65 -17.19
C VAL A 101 2.67 9.76 -18.19
N ALA A 102 1.71 10.33 -18.91
CA ALA A 102 0.92 9.62 -19.91
C ALA A 102 1.69 9.45 -21.22
N ALA A 103 1.66 8.25 -21.74
CA ALA A 103 2.11 7.90 -23.10
C ALA A 103 1.01 7.12 -23.82
N PRO A 104 0.85 7.26 -25.15
CA PRO A 104 -0.10 6.44 -25.92
C PRO A 104 0.29 4.96 -25.86
N VAL A 105 -0.69 4.07 -26.04
CA VAL A 105 -0.43 2.64 -26.21
C VAL A 105 0.14 2.31 -27.58
N GLY A 106 -0.18 3.12 -28.59
CA GLY A 106 0.32 2.97 -29.97
C GLY A 106 -0.80 2.83 -31.00
N LEU A 107 -0.75 1.78 -31.80
CA LEU A 107 -1.77 1.47 -32.79
C LEU A 107 -2.83 0.53 -32.17
N VAL A 108 -4.08 0.96 -32.21
CA VAL A 108 -5.23 0.22 -31.68
C VAL A 108 -5.99 -0.44 -32.85
N GLY A 109 -6.25 -1.73 -32.74
CA GLY A 109 -7.13 -2.46 -33.63
C GLY A 109 -8.54 -2.59 -33.03
N ALA A 110 -9.55 -2.02 -33.65
CA ALA A 110 -10.89 -1.98 -33.12
C ALA A 110 -11.85 -2.87 -33.91
N ILE A 111 -12.35 -3.93 -33.27
CA ILE A 111 -13.39 -4.80 -33.82
C ILE A 111 -14.75 -4.26 -33.41
N LEU A 112 -15.65 -4.12 -34.38
CA LEU A 112 -16.95 -3.48 -34.18
C LEU A 112 -18.12 -4.45 -34.35
N PRO A 113 -19.20 -4.27 -33.56
CA PRO A 113 -20.40 -5.10 -33.64
C PRO A 113 -21.36 -4.60 -34.72
N VAL A 114 -22.26 -5.46 -35.17
CA VAL A 114 -23.36 -5.09 -36.08
C VAL A 114 -24.46 -4.29 -35.39
N THR A 115 -24.62 -4.43 -34.08
CA THR A 115 -25.70 -3.83 -33.29
C THR A 115 -25.55 -2.30 -33.13
N ASN A 116 -24.32 -1.83 -33.01
CA ASN A 116 -24.01 -0.42 -32.73
C ASN A 116 -22.83 0.08 -33.60
N PRO A 117 -22.87 -0.06 -34.92
CA PRO A 117 -21.70 0.11 -35.76
C PRO A 117 -21.14 1.54 -35.76
N THR A 118 -21.98 2.53 -36.00
CA THR A 118 -21.57 3.95 -36.08
C THR A 118 -21.20 4.55 -34.73
N SER A 119 -22.03 4.34 -33.72
CA SER A 119 -21.80 4.87 -32.38
C SER A 119 -20.56 4.26 -31.72
N SER A 120 -20.30 2.95 -31.90
CA SER A 120 -19.08 2.30 -31.41
C SER A 120 -17.83 2.80 -32.11
N ALA A 121 -17.91 3.09 -33.42
CA ALA A 121 -16.81 3.68 -34.18
C ALA A 121 -16.46 5.07 -33.64
N ILE A 122 -17.47 5.96 -33.52
CA ILE A 122 -17.31 7.32 -32.98
C ILE A 122 -16.70 7.29 -31.58
N PHE A 123 -17.25 6.45 -30.68
CA PHE A 123 -16.76 6.29 -29.32
C PHE A 123 -15.28 5.90 -29.27
N LYS A 124 -14.91 4.81 -29.96
CA LYS A 124 -13.53 4.31 -29.93
C LYS A 124 -12.55 5.29 -30.59
N ILE A 125 -12.95 5.98 -31.66
CA ILE A 125 -12.12 7.01 -32.30
C ILE A 125 -11.87 8.17 -31.34
N LEU A 126 -12.90 8.68 -30.66
CA LEU A 126 -12.73 9.78 -29.71
C LEU A 126 -11.77 9.42 -28.57
N LEU A 127 -11.88 8.21 -28.01
CA LEU A 127 -10.94 7.77 -26.97
C LEU A 127 -9.52 7.64 -27.50
N CYS A 128 -9.32 7.07 -28.69
CA CYS A 128 -7.98 6.93 -29.29
C CYS A 128 -7.37 8.28 -29.65
N VAL A 129 -8.17 9.20 -30.22
CA VAL A 129 -7.71 10.58 -30.51
C VAL A 129 -7.31 11.31 -29.24
N LYS A 130 -8.15 11.24 -28.18
CA LYS A 130 -7.87 11.88 -26.88
C LYS A 130 -6.57 11.38 -26.27
N THR A 131 -6.19 10.13 -26.52
CA THR A 131 -5.00 9.48 -25.95
C THR A 131 -3.82 9.39 -26.91
N ARG A 132 -3.87 10.09 -28.06
CA ARG A 132 -2.82 10.11 -29.12
C ARG A 132 -2.50 8.74 -29.73
N ASN A 133 -3.48 7.83 -29.71
CA ASN A 133 -3.37 6.54 -30.38
C ASN A 133 -3.83 6.63 -31.82
N ALA A 134 -3.21 5.84 -32.69
CA ALA A 134 -3.80 5.55 -34.00
C ALA A 134 -4.81 4.41 -33.85
N ILE A 135 -5.84 4.40 -34.71
CA ILE A 135 -6.89 3.40 -34.68
C ILE A 135 -7.23 2.87 -36.08
N LEU A 136 -7.18 1.54 -36.24
CA LEU A 136 -7.64 0.84 -37.45
C LEU A 136 -8.87 0.02 -37.07
N LEU A 137 -10.00 0.34 -37.71
CA LEU A 137 -11.28 -0.29 -37.39
C LEU A 137 -11.57 -1.43 -38.36
N SER A 138 -12.04 -2.56 -37.83
CA SER A 138 -12.56 -3.70 -38.59
C SER A 138 -14.07 -3.79 -38.34
N PRO A 139 -14.90 -3.37 -39.32
CA PRO A 139 -16.35 -3.40 -39.20
C PRO A 139 -16.90 -4.85 -39.32
N HIS A 140 -18.10 -5.04 -38.83
CA HIS A 140 -18.85 -6.27 -39.09
C HIS A 140 -19.29 -6.30 -40.57
N PRO A 141 -19.18 -7.42 -41.31
CA PRO A 141 -19.53 -7.48 -42.75
C PRO A 141 -20.92 -6.95 -43.12
N LYS A 142 -21.92 -7.08 -42.23
CA LYS A 142 -23.29 -6.57 -42.41
C LYS A 142 -23.47 -5.09 -42.00
N ALA A 143 -22.39 -4.38 -41.64
CA ALA A 143 -22.44 -2.98 -41.21
C ALA A 143 -21.18 -2.23 -41.68
N LYS A 144 -20.56 -2.65 -42.76
CA LYS A 144 -19.27 -2.12 -43.27
C LYS A 144 -19.41 -0.70 -43.77
N ASP A 145 -20.47 -0.43 -44.58
CA ASP A 145 -20.60 0.85 -45.27
C ASP A 145 -20.93 1.98 -44.31
N CYS A 146 -21.85 1.78 -43.39
CA CYS A 146 -22.21 2.78 -42.37
C CYS A 146 -21.06 2.99 -41.38
N THR A 147 -20.28 1.95 -41.06
CA THR A 147 -19.11 2.07 -40.19
C THR A 147 -18.02 2.87 -40.90
N CYS A 148 -17.71 2.56 -42.15
CA CYS A 148 -16.70 3.29 -42.94
C CYS A 148 -17.09 4.75 -43.08
N ALA A 149 -18.37 5.06 -43.35
CA ALA A 149 -18.85 6.45 -43.40
C ALA A 149 -18.64 7.21 -42.08
N ALA A 150 -18.86 6.54 -40.93
CA ALA A 150 -18.61 7.15 -39.64
C ALA A 150 -17.10 7.38 -39.37
N VAL A 151 -16.26 6.45 -39.79
CA VAL A 151 -14.80 6.57 -39.70
C VAL A 151 -14.30 7.69 -40.59
N GLU A 152 -14.76 7.77 -41.85
CA GLU A 152 -14.39 8.81 -42.81
C GLU A 152 -14.76 10.22 -42.31
N CYS A 153 -15.99 10.38 -41.81
CA CYS A 153 -16.44 11.62 -41.17
C CYS A 153 -15.53 12.07 -40.03
N CYS A 154 -15.15 11.17 -39.16
CA CYS A 154 -14.27 11.45 -38.02
C CYS A 154 -12.83 11.71 -38.45
N ALA A 155 -12.31 10.93 -39.37
CA ALA A 155 -10.95 11.05 -39.89
C ALA A 155 -10.72 12.39 -40.62
N GLU A 156 -11.64 12.78 -41.54
CA GLU A 156 -11.57 14.07 -42.20
C GLU A 156 -11.59 15.25 -41.22
N ALA A 157 -12.45 15.18 -40.19
CA ALA A 157 -12.49 16.23 -39.19
C ALA A 157 -11.20 16.30 -38.36
N ALA A 158 -10.63 15.16 -37.98
CA ALA A 158 -9.34 15.09 -37.33
C ALA A 158 -8.22 15.68 -38.17
N TYR A 159 -8.11 15.31 -39.42
CA TYR A 159 -7.09 15.79 -40.35
C TYR A 159 -7.20 17.29 -40.61
N ARG A 160 -8.40 17.81 -40.85
CA ARG A 160 -8.63 19.26 -40.94
C ARG A 160 -8.25 20.02 -39.68
N ALA A 161 -8.38 19.40 -38.51
CA ALA A 161 -8.00 19.99 -37.22
C ALA A 161 -6.49 19.90 -36.94
N GLY A 162 -5.74 19.17 -37.78
CA GLY A 162 -4.27 19.07 -37.74
C GLY A 162 -3.75 17.70 -37.24
N ALA A 163 -4.57 16.66 -37.16
CA ALA A 163 -4.06 15.31 -36.92
C ALA A 163 -3.19 14.81 -38.09
N PRO A 164 -2.16 13.99 -37.83
CA PRO A 164 -1.40 13.38 -38.91
C PRO A 164 -2.29 12.50 -39.80
N GLN A 165 -2.06 12.51 -41.11
CA GLN A 165 -2.76 11.62 -42.03
C GLN A 165 -2.45 10.16 -41.69
N GLY A 166 -3.47 9.30 -41.67
CA GLY A 166 -3.34 7.88 -41.41
C GLY A 166 -3.45 7.47 -39.92
N VAL A 167 -3.78 8.40 -39.00
CA VAL A 167 -4.03 8.00 -37.59
C VAL A 167 -5.41 7.35 -37.36
N ILE A 168 -6.34 7.51 -38.30
CA ILE A 168 -7.68 6.90 -38.26
C ILE A 168 -7.94 6.27 -39.64
N ASP A 169 -8.23 4.96 -39.65
CA ASP A 169 -8.62 4.26 -40.88
C ASP A 169 -9.51 3.06 -40.62
N CYS A 170 -10.05 2.47 -41.69
CA CYS A 170 -11.03 1.39 -41.65
C CYS A 170 -10.72 0.34 -42.72
N ILE A 171 -10.94 -0.94 -42.43
CA ILE A 171 -10.91 -2.03 -43.39
C ILE A 171 -12.23 -2.05 -44.15
N ALA A 172 -12.27 -1.49 -45.37
CA ALA A 172 -13.50 -1.36 -46.13
C ALA A 172 -14.10 -2.73 -46.54
N THR A 173 -13.26 -3.74 -46.75
CA THR A 173 -13.67 -5.08 -47.13
C THR A 173 -13.27 -6.05 -46.03
N PRO A 174 -14.05 -6.17 -44.94
CA PRO A 174 -13.69 -7.02 -43.80
C PRO A 174 -13.78 -8.51 -44.16
N ALA A 175 -12.70 -9.23 -43.80
CA ALA A 175 -12.62 -10.67 -43.87
C ALA A 175 -12.06 -11.22 -42.54
N MET A 176 -12.38 -12.50 -42.26
CA MET A 176 -11.93 -13.11 -40.99
C MET A 176 -10.41 -13.15 -40.90
N GLU A 177 -9.73 -13.47 -41.98
CA GLU A 177 -8.27 -13.50 -42.06
C GLU A 177 -7.66 -12.12 -41.78
N LEU A 178 -8.20 -11.06 -42.37
CA LEU A 178 -7.74 -9.67 -42.15
C LEU A 178 -7.98 -9.24 -40.69
N THR A 179 -9.13 -9.62 -40.13
CA THR A 179 -9.43 -9.31 -38.72
C THR A 179 -8.50 -10.03 -37.75
N GLN A 180 -8.18 -11.30 -37.99
CA GLN A 180 -7.21 -12.06 -37.19
C GLN A 180 -5.80 -11.51 -37.34
N THR A 181 -5.39 -11.14 -38.55
CA THR A 181 -4.09 -10.50 -38.80
C THR A 181 -4.00 -9.13 -38.10
N LEU A 182 -5.06 -8.34 -38.19
CA LEU A 182 -5.14 -7.07 -37.45
C LEU A 182 -4.91 -7.29 -35.95
N MET A 183 -5.66 -8.23 -35.34
CA MET A 183 -5.55 -8.48 -33.90
C MET A 183 -4.14 -8.91 -33.48
N ARG A 184 -3.38 -9.59 -34.34
CA ARG A 184 -1.98 -10.01 -34.05
C ARG A 184 -0.95 -8.92 -34.30
N SER A 185 -1.30 -7.87 -35.05
CA SER A 185 -0.32 -6.89 -35.58
C SER A 185 -0.38 -5.53 -34.90
N VAL A 186 -1.40 -5.27 -34.09
CA VAL A 186 -1.57 -4.01 -33.35
C VAL A 186 -0.97 -4.06 -31.95
N ASP A 187 -0.94 -2.93 -31.24
CA ASP A 187 -0.41 -2.83 -29.88
C ASP A 187 -1.48 -3.11 -28.83
N LEU A 188 -2.74 -2.79 -29.16
CA LEU A 188 -3.91 -3.08 -28.32
C LEU A 188 -5.12 -3.44 -29.19
N VAL A 189 -5.85 -4.45 -28.80
CA VAL A 189 -7.12 -4.86 -29.46
C VAL A 189 -8.31 -4.38 -28.60
N LEU A 190 -9.24 -3.64 -29.24
CA LEU A 190 -10.54 -3.27 -28.67
C LEU A 190 -11.65 -4.08 -29.32
N ALA A 191 -11.99 -5.23 -28.78
CA ALA A 191 -13.02 -6.11 -29.32
C ALA A 191 -14.39 -5.85 -28.69
N THR A 192 -15.40 -5.57 -29.53
CA THR A 192 -16.80 -5.55 -29.12
C THR A 192 -17.59 -6.48 -30.02
N GLY A 193 -18.15 -7.54 -29.46
CA GLY A 193 -18.86 -8.58 -30.22
C GLY A 193 -19.26 -9.77 -29.38
N GLY A 194 -19.67 -10.85 -30.03
CA GLY A 194 -20.03 -12.08 -29.34
C GLY A 194 -18.83 -12.75 -28.64
N ALA A 195 -19.11 -13.70 -27.76
CA ALA A 195 -18.11 -14.35 -26.92
C ALA A 195 -16.92 -14.93 -27.70
N ASP A 196 -17.16 -15.50 -28.89
CA ASP A 196 -16.10 -16.08 -29.74
C ASP A 196 -15.12 -15.02 -30.26
N MET A 197 -15.63 -13.85 -30.64
CA MET A 197 -14.78 -12.75 -31.12
C MET A 197 -13.94 -12.19 -29.97
N VAL A 198 -14.51 -12.08 -28.78
CA VAL A 198 -13.79 -11.63 -27.60
C VAL A 198 -12.71 -12.65 -27.21
N ARG A 199 -13.02 -13.95 -27.24
CA ARG A 199 -12.03 -15.01 -27.02
C ARG A 199 -10.91 -14.97 -28.05
N ALA A 200 -11.22 -14.76 -29.33
CA ALA A 200 -10.22 -14.62 -30.38
C ALA A 200 -9.31 -13.40 -30.15
N ALA A 201 -9.84 -12.28 -29.68
CA ALA A 201 -9.04 -11.10 -29.34
C ALA A 201 -8.06 -11.39 -28.20
N TYR A 202 -8.46 -12.03 -27.13
CA TYR A 202 -7.58 -12.44 -26.04
C TYR A 202 -6.56 -13.50 -26.44
N ALA A 203 -6.95 -14.41 -27.35
CA ALA A 203 -6.05 -15.43 -27.90
C ALA A 203 -5.07 -14.90 -28.95
N SER A 204 -5.15 -13.62 -29.36
CA SER A 204 -4.30 -13.03 -30.39
C SER A 204 -2.83 -12.89 -30.00
N GLY A 205 -2.50 -13.02 -28.71
CA GLY A 205 -1.16 -12.79 -28.16
C GLY A 205 -0.81 -11.31 -28.00
N ARG A 206 -1.81 -10.42 -28.12
CA ARG A 206 -1.68 -8.98 -27.89
C ARG A 206 -2.54 -8.54 -26.72
N PRO A 207 -2.19 -7.47 -26.00
CA PRO A 207 -3.10 -6.87 -25.07
C PRO A 207 -4.46 -6.62 -25.69
N ALA A 208 -5.53 -7.01 -25.00
CA ALA A 208 -6.88 -6.87 -25.51
C ALA A 208 -7.85 -6.38 -24.42
N ILE A 209 -8.84 -5.59 -24.83
CA ILE A 209 -9.98 -5.21 -24.03
C ILE A 209 -11.23 -5.68 -24.77
N GLY A 210 -11.89 -6.67 -24.20
CA GLY A 210 -13.09 -7.28 -24.76
C GLY A 210 -14.35 -6.81 -24.02
N ALA A 211 -15.36 -6.45 -24.81
CA ALA A 211 -16.72 -6.21 -24.34
C ALA A 211 -17.62 -7.31 -24.94
N GLY A 212 -18.04 -8.23 -24.10
CA GLY A 212 -18.81 -9.42 -24.50
C GLY A 212 -20.32 -9.23 -24.45
N SER A 213 -21.04 -10.35 -24.59
CA SER A 213 -22.50 -10.44 -24.44
C SER A 213 -22.91 -10.23 -22.98
N GLY A 214 -24.13 -9.74 -22.77
CA GLY A 214 -24.72 -9.54 -21.46
C GLY A 214 -26.03 -10.29 -21.29
N ASN A 215 -26.24 -10.92 -20.15
CA ASN A 215 -27.53 -11.51 -19.77
C ASN A 215 -28.00 -10.86 -18.47
N CYS A 216 -28.48 -9.62 -18.58
CA CYS A 216 -28.77 -8.75 -17.44
C CYS A 216 -30.02 -9.21 -16.67
N PRO A 217 -29.92 -9.80 -15.48
CA PRO A 217 -31.04 -10.06 -14.59
C PRO A 217 -31.41 -8.80 -13.81
N VAL A 218 -32.72 -8.65 -13.56
CA VAL A 218 -33.24 -7.56 -12.74
C VAL A 218 -34.18 -8.14 -11.68
N ILE A 219 -33.91 -7.86 -10.42
CA ILE A 219 -34.76 -8.25 -9.30
C ILE A 219 -35.70 -7.09 -8.97
N ILE A 220 -36.99 -7.40 -8.83
CA ILE A 220 -38.02 -6.49 -8.28
C ILE A 220 -38.37 -7.01 -6.89
N HIS A 221 -37.90 -6.31 -5.88
CA HIS A 221 -38.17 -6.64 -4.47
C HIS A 221 -39.61 -6.22 -4.09
N GLU A 222 -40.18 -6.86 -3.08
CA GLU A 222 -41.54 -6.56 -2.58
C GLU A 222 -41.71 -5.09 -2.18
N SER A 223 -40.66 -4.43 -1.72
CA SER A 223 -40.65 -3.03 -1.31
C SER A 223 -40.49 -2.03 -2.45
N ALA A 224 -40.33 -2.50 -3.69
CA ALA A 224 -40.13 -1.64 -4.85
C ALA A 224 -41.39 -0.87 -5.24
N CYS A 225 -41.21 0.34 -5.77
CA CYS A 225 -42.30 1.02 -6.49
C CYS A 225 -42.46 0.36 -7.88
N ILE A 226 -43.42 -0.57 -7.99
CA ILE A 226 -43.60 -1.41 -9.19
C ILE A 226 -43.84 -0.59 -10.44
N GLN A 227 -44.68 0.45 -10.38
CA GLN A 227 -44.99 1.32 -11.52
C GLN A 227 -43.71 2.01 -12.06
N ASP A 228 -42.85 2.53 -11.20
CA ASP A 228 -41.61 3.17 -11.60
C ASP A 228 -40.59 2.15 -12.13
N ALA A 229 -40.51 0.97 -11.49
CA ALA A 229 -39.66 -0.13 -11.94
C ALA A 229 -40.02 -0.57 -13.36
N ILE A 230 -41.29 -0.87 -13.61
CA ILE A 230 -41.78 -1.34 -14.92
C ILE A 230 -41.64 -0.27 -15.99
N ARG A 231 -41.99 0.99 -15.68
CA ARG A 231 -41.75 2.10 -16.61
C ARG A 231 -40.28 2.21 -17.02
N SER A 232 -39.37 2.08 -16.06
CA SER A 232 -37.90 2.11 -16.31
C SER A 232 -37.46 0.93 -17.14
N ILE A 233 -37.90 -0.30 -16.83
CA ILE A 233 -37.58 -1.53 -17.54
C ILE A 233 -38.13 -1.49 -18.99
N VAL A 234 -39.39 -1.08 -19.20
CA VAL A 234 -39.92 -0.98 -20.54
C VAL A 234 -39.15 0.02 -21.38
N ARG A 235 -38.86 1.23 -20.85
CA ARG A 235 -38.05 2.24 -21.53
C ARG A 235 -36.65 1.71 -21.87
N SER A 236 -36.04 0.99 -20.99
CA SER A 236 -34.71 0.39 -21.16
C SER A 236 -34.70 -0.71 -22.21
N LYS A 237 -35.57 -1.70 -22.06
CA LYS A 237 -35.65 -2.87 -22.94
C LYS A 237 -36.12 -2.58 -24.35
N THR A 238 -36.96 -1.56 -24.55
CA THR A 238 -37.45 -1.17 -25.87
C THR A 238 -36.50 -0.24 -26.62
N PHE A 239 -35.53 0.37 -25.94
CA PHE A 239 -34.55 1.26 -26.54
C PHE A 239 -33.73 0.53 -27.62
N ASP A 240 -33.72 1.09 -28.81
CA ASP A 240 -33.12 0.54 -30.03
C ASP A 240 -33.50 -0.93 -30.29
N ALA A 241 -34.75 -1.27 -30.03
CA ALA A 241 -35.28 -2.63 -30.13
C ALA A 241 -34.49 -3.66 -29.31
N GLY A 242 -34.02 -3.30 -28.12
CA GLY A 242 -33.33 -4.18 -27.20
C GLY A 242 -31.89 -4.53 -27.59
N LEU A 243 -31.24 -3.74 -28.47
CA LEU A 243 -29.90 -4.03 -29.00
C LEU A 243 -28.76 -3.69 -28.05
N LEU A 244 -29.00 -3.05 -26.90
CA LEU A 244 -27.96 -2.85 -25.92
C LEU A 244 -27.73 -4.13 -25.09
N CYS A 245 -26.48 -4.57 -24.98
CA CYS A 245 -26.10 -5.75 -24.21
C CYS A 245 -26.39 -5.62 -22.69
N SER A 246 -26.49 -4.40 -22.20
CA SER A 246 -26.86 -4.09 -20.81
C SER A 246 -28.35 -4.01 -20.58
N SER A 247 -29.22 -4.15 -21.64
CA SER A 247 -30.68 -4.14 -21.44
C SER A 247 -31.12 -5.39 -20.67
N GLU A 248 -32.22 -5.23 -19.95
CA GLU A 248 -32.83 -6.29 -19.15
C GLU A 248 -33.11 -7.53 -20.00
N GLN A 249 -32.70 -8.70 -19.57
CA GLN A 249 -33.00 -9.97 -20.22
C GLN A 249 -34.03 -10.78 -19.44
N ALA A 250 -34.01 -10.63 -18.13
CA ALA A 250 -34.91 -11.30 -17.20
C ALA A 250 -35.34 -10.34 -16.08
N VAL A 251 -36.58 -10.42 -15.66
CA VAL A 251 -37.13 -9.82 -14.46
C VAL A 251 -37.50 -10.94 -13.50
N ILE A 252 -37.02 -10.85 -12.27
CA ILE A 252 -37.30 -11.79 -11.18
C ILE A 252 -38.13 -11.03 -10.15
N ALA A 253 -39.42 -11.33 -10.07
CA ALA A 253 -40.32 -10.70 -9.11
C ALA A 253 -40.42 -11.52 -7.83
N VAL A 254 -40.19 -10.88 -6.69
CA VAL A 254 -40.21 -11.51 -5.36
C VAL A 254 -41.64 -11.51 -4.80
N GLY A 255 -42.14 -12.70 -4.47
CA GLY A 255 -43.49 -12.89 -3.92
C GLY A 255 -44.61 -12.92 -4.97
N SER A 256 -45.61 -13.78 -4.77
CA SER A 256 -46.71 -14.00 -5.72
C SER A 256 -47.58 -12.74 -5.98
N GLY A 257 -47.81 -11.94 -4.94
CA GLY A 257 -48.55 -10.67 -5.08
C GLY A 257 -47.82 -9.64 -5.94
N THR A 258 -46.48 -9.63 -5.90
CA THR A 258 -45.63 -8.76 -6.72
C THR A 258 -45.71 -9.15 -8.19
N VAL A 259 -45.74 -10.46 -8.50
CA VAL A 259 -45.79 -10.97 -9.88
C VAL A 259 -47.03 -10.47 -10.61
N GLU A 260 -48.22 -10.54 -9.99
CA GLU A 260 -49.43 -10.06 -10.60
C GLU A 260 -49.47 -8.54 -10.83
N GLN A 261 -48.89 -7.81 -9.86
CA GLN A 261 -48.77 -6.35 -10.02
C GLN A 261 -47.78 -6.01 -11.15
N VAL A 262 -46.67 -6.77 -11.29
CA VAL A 262 -45.71 -6.62 -12.38
C VAL A 262 -46.33 -6.90 -13.74
N LYS A 263 -47.13 -7.97 -13.90
CA LYS A 263 -47.83 -8.28 -15.14
C LYS A 263 -48.79 -7.15 -15.52
N ASN A 264 -49.65 -6.75 -14.61
CA ASN A 264 -50.60 -5.64 -14.83
C ASN A 264 -49.89 -4.32 -15.18
N ALA A 265 -48.78 -4.03 -14.55
CA ALA A 265 -47.97 -2.85 -14.86
C ALA A 265 -47.34 -2.94 -16.26
N PHE A 266 -46.85 -4.10 -16.69
CA PHE A 266 -46.34 -4.28 -18.06
C PHE A 266 -47.40 -4.02 -19.11
N GLU A 267 -48.63 -4.53 -18.92
CA GLU A 267 -49.77 -4.26 -19.83
C GLU A 267 -50.11 -2.78 -19.92
N GLN A 268 -50.08 -2.06 -18.80
CA GLN A 268 -50.30 -0.60 -18.77
C GLN A 268 -49.23 0.16 -19.57
N TRP A 269 -48.03 -0.36 -19.68
CA TRP A 269 -46.89 0.23 -20.40
C TRP A 269 -46.69 -0.39 -21.79
N CYS A 270 -47.73 -0.87 -22.44
CA CYS A 270 -47.65 -1.47 -23.78
C CYS A 270 -46.81 -2.74 -23.87
N GLY A 271 -46.69 -3.50 -22.79
CA GLY A 271 -46.18 -4.86 -22.79
C GLY A 271 -47.33 -5.85 -23.05
N HIS A 272 -47.05 -6.96 -23.71
CA HIS A 272 -47.96 -8.08 -23.86
C HIS A 272 -47.41 -9.28 -23.07
N VAL A 273 -48.14 -9.70 -22.05
CA VAL A 273 -47.78 -10.86 -21.23
C VAL A 273 -48.29 -12.11 -21.96
N LEU A 274 -47.31 -12.93 -22.42
CA LEU A 274 -47.60 -14.12 -23.17
C LEU A 274 -48.27 -15.18 -22.30
N ASP A 275 -49.30 -15.85 -22.85
CA ASP A 275 -49.81 -17.07 -22.25
C ASP A 275 -48.92 -18.30 -22.56
N SER A 276 -49.36 -19.47 -22.13
CA SER A 276 -48.56 -20.70 -22.28
C SER A 276 -48.39 -21.13 -23.75
N GLU A 277 -49.42 -21.01 -24.58
CA GLU A 277 -49.36 -21.37 -25.99
C GLU A 277 -48.48 -20.38 -26.77
N GLU A 278 -48.63 -19.09 -26.49
CA GLU A 278 -47.83 -18.02 -27.07
C GLU A 278 -46.35 -18.17 -26.68
N CYS A 279 -46.08 -18.54 -25.42
CA CYS A 279 -44.72 -18.85 -24.98
C CYS A 279 -44.10 -19.98 -25.76
N ASP A 280 -44.85 -21.05 -26.03
CA ASP A 280 -44.30 -22.23 -26.78
C ASP A 280 -44.06 -21.88 -28.24
N LEU A 281 -44.95 -21.09 -28.87
CA LEU A 281 -44.73 -20.57 -30.23
C LEU A 281 -43.48 -19.73 -30.32
N LEU A 282 -43.30 -18.82 -29.37
CA LEU A 282 -42.12 -17.94 -29.33
C LEU A 282 -40.82 -18.72 -29.00
N ARG A 283 -40.88 -19.69 -28.11
CA ARG A 283 -39.78 -20.58 -27.79
C ARG A 283 -39.28 -21.33 -29.01
N GLY A 284 -40.23 -21.92 -29.80
CA GLY A 284 -39.92 -22.57 -31.06
C GLY A 284 -39.26 -21.64 -32.08
N LEU A 285 -39.70 -20.40 -32.16
CA LEU A 285 -39.11 -19.40 -33.02
C LEU A 285 -37.70 -19.00 -32.60
N PHE A 286 -37.42 -18.87 -31.31
CA PHE A 286 -36.06 -18.61 -30.81
C PHE A 286 -35.09 -19.77 -31.09
N ALA A 287 -35.55 -20.99 -30.97
CA ALA A 287 -34.74 -22.19 -31.25
C ALA A 287 -34.33 -22.26 -32.73
N THR A 288 -35.20 -21.82 -33.67
CA THR A 288 -34.98 -21.98 -35.12
C THR A 288 -34.48 -20.73 -35.83
N ALA A 289 -34.81 -19.55 -35.35
CA ALA A 289 -34.62 -18.30 -36.11
C ALA A 289 -34.11 -17.10 -35.27
N LYS A 290 -33.45 -17.33 -34.14
CA LYS A 290 -32.97 -16.27 -33.24
C LYS A 290 -32.28 -15.09 -33.95
N ALA A 291 -31.41 -15.37 -34.91
CA ALA A 291 -30.69 -14.35 -35.68
C ALA A 291 -31.62 -13.42 -36.49
N LYS A 292 -32.82 -13.83 -36.85
CA LYS A 292 -33.81 -13.02 -37.57
C LYS A 292 -34.58 -12.10 -36.64
N LEU A 293 -34.54 -12.34 -35.34
CA LEU A 293 -35.28 -11.58 -34.32
C LEU A 293 -34.45 -10.42 -33.77
N THR A 294 -33.11 -10.50 -33.83
CA THR A 294 -32.23 -9.49 -33.29
C THR A 294 -32.52 -8.09 -33.83
N GLY A 295 -32.78 -7.13 -32.94
CA GLY A 295 -33.08 -5.76 -33.28
C GLY A 295 -34.38 -5.51 -34.03
N LYS A 296 -35.33 -6.47 -34.01
CA LYS A 296 -36.66 -6.32 -34.58
C LYS A 296 -37.65 -5.84 -33.53
N LYS A 297 -38.70 -5.14 -33.96
CA LYS A 297 -39.76 -4.65 -33.08
C LYS A 297 -40.60 -5.81 -32.55
N ALA A 298 -41.24 -5.64 -31.40
CA ALA A 298 -42.10 -6.64 -30.76
C ALA A 298 -43.23 -7.13 -31.67
N GLU A 299 -43.92 -6.22 -32.37
CA GLU A 299 -44.96 -6.54 -33.34
C GLU A 299 -44.49 -7.46 -34.47
N PHE A 300 -43.29 -7.23 -34.99
CA PHE A 300 -42.69 -8.10 -36.03
C PHE A 300 -42.39 -9.49 -35.48
N ILE A 301 -41.87 -9.58 -34.26
CA ILE A 301 -41.56 -10.86 -33.61
C ILE A 301 -42.82 -11.65 -33.32
N ALA A 302 -43.86 -11.02 -32.78
CA ALA A 302 -45.14 -11.61 -32.49
C ALA A 302 -45.78 -12.17 -33.78
N ARG A 303 -45.84 -11.35 -34.84
CA ARG A 303 -46.36 -11.81 -36.14
C ARG A 303 -45.61 -12.98 -36.72
N LEU A 304 -44.26 -13.02 -36.58
CA LEU A 304 -43.46 -14.12 -37.07
C LEU A 304 -43.68 -15.42 -36.26
N ALA A 305 -44.01 -15.27 -34.98
CA ALA A 305 -44.37 -16.37 -34.08
C ALA A 305 -45.83 -16.82 -34.25
N GLY A 306 -46.66 -16.11 -35.04
CA GLY A 306 -48.08 -16.38 -35.15
C GLY A 306 -48.89 -15.91 -33.95
N ILE A 307 -48.42 -14.96 -33.18
CA ILE A 307 -49.04 -14.38 -32.00
C ILE A 307 -49.74 -13.06 -32.41
N ASP A 308 -51.03 -12.91 -32.05
CA ASP A 308 -51.77 -11.69 -32.30
C ASP A 308 -51.62 -10.74 -31.12
N VAL A 309 -51.09 -9.54 -31.34
CA VAL A 309 -50.85 -8.56 -30.31
C VAL A 309 -51.40 -7.19 -30.73
N PRO A 310 -51.80 -6.32 -29.75
CA PRO A 310 -52.16 -4.94 -30.05
C PRO A 310 -51.07 -4.18 -30.82
N LYS A 311 -51.46 -3.28 -31.71
CA LYS A 311 -50.49 -2.49 -32.52
C LYS A 311 -49.52 -1.66 -31.69
N GLU A 312 -49.94 -1.28 -30.50
CA GLU A 312 -49.14 -0.49 -29.55
C GLU A 312 -48.11 -1.31 -28.79
N THR A 313 -48.10 -2.65 -28.96
CA THR A 313 -47.23 -3.54 -28.22
C THR A 313 -45.75 -3.24 -28.50
N LYS A 314 -45.02 -2.86 -27.44
CA LYS A 314 -43.59 -2.52 -27.49
C LYS A 314 -42.68 -3.63 -26.97
N LEU A 315 -43.23 -4.51 -26.12
CA LEU A 315 -42.45 -5.52 -25.39
C LEU A 315 -43.29 -6.80 -25.26
N LEU A 316 -42.68 -7.93 -25.48
CA LEU A 316 -43.24 -9.26 -25.22
C LEU A 316 -42.67 -9.81 -23.94
N ILE A 317 -43.52 -10.24 -23.02
CA ILE A 317 -43.10 -10.76 -21.71
C ILE A 317 -43.37 -12.28 -21.70
N ALA A 318 -42.36 -13.07 -21.89
CA ALA A 318 -42.38 -14.51 -21.75
C ALA A 318 -42.33 -14.94 -20.29
N GLN A 319 -43.05 -15.96 -19.92
CA GLN A 319 -42.99 -16.56 -18.59
C GLN A 319 -42.16 -17.86 -18.66
N ALA A 320 -41.22 -18.02 -17.73
CA ALA A 320 -40.41 -19.22 -17.60
C ALA A 320 -40.15 -19.53 -16.11
N SER A 321 -39.99 -20.81 -15.83
CA SER A 321 -39.60 -21.32 -14.51
C SER A 321 -38.21 -21.96 -14.51
N GLU A 322 -37.73 -22.39 -15.70
CA GLU A 322 -36.43 -23.01 -15.86
C GLU A 322 -35.34 -22.02 -16.25
N ILE A 323 -34.16 -22.16 -15.65
CA ILE A 323 -32.97 -21.40 -15.98
C ILE A 323 -31.90 -22.44 -16.43
N SER A 324 -31.77 -22.60 -17.74
CA SER A 324 -30.82 -23.57 -18.31
C SER A 324 -30.32 -23.10 -19.68
N GLU A 325 -29.25 -23.72 -20.19
CA GLU A 325 -28.71 -23.46 -21.53
C GLU A 325 -29.70 -23.85 -22.65
N THR A 326 -30.63 -24.75 -22.36
CA THR A 326 -31.64 -25.25 -23.31
C THR A 326 -32.90 -24.39 -23.35
N GLU A 327 -33.10 -23.53 -22.33
CA GLU A 327 -34.24 -22.59 -22.32
C GLU A 327 -33.86 -21.30 -23.04
N PRO A 328 -34.38 -21.02 -24.24
CA PRO A 328 -34.06 -19.83 -25.03
C PRO A 328 -34.36 -18.53 -24.29
N PHE A 329 -35.36 -18.52 -23.39
CA PHE A 329 -35.74 -17.36 -22.62
C PHE A 329 -34.80 -17.04 -21.48
N ALA A 330 -33.93 -18.00 -21.04
CA ALA A 330 -32.91 -17.78 -20.07
C ALA A 330 -31.66 -17.08 -20.64
N LEU A 331 -31.53 -17.05 -21.97
CA LEU A 331 -30.34 -16.55 -22.67
C LEU A 331 -30.54 -15.11 -23.17
N GLU A 332 -29.44 -14.41 -23.51
CA GLU A 332 -29.48 -13.08 -24.14
C GLU A 332 -30.27 -13.09 -25.44
N LYS A 333 -31.22 -12.14 -25.57
CA LYS A 333 -32.15 -12.12 -26.69
C LYS A 333 -31.87 -11.01 -27.72
N LEU A 334 -31.31 -9.86 -27.31
CA LEU A 334 -31.05 -8.68 -28.15
C LEU A 334 -32.26 -8.23 -28.99
N CYS A 335 -33.45 -8.30 -28.40
CA CYS A 335 -34.73 -7.89 -29.00
C CYS A 335 -35.70 -7.56 -27.88
N PRO A 336 -36.85 -6.91 -28.15
CA PRO A 336 -37.83 -6.54 -27.15
C PRO A 336 -38.69 -7.72 -26.66
N VAL A 337 -37.99 -8.75 -26.16
CA VAL A 337 -38.56 -9.89 -25.46
C VAL A 337 -37.89 -9.97 -24.08
N LEU A 338 -38.68 -10.03 -23.04
CA LEU A 338 -38.26 -10.07 -21.65
C LEU A 338 -38.78 -11.35 -21.00
N THR A 339 -38.03 -11.97 -20.14
CA THR A 339 -38.49 -13.14 -19.39
C THR A 339 -38.86 -12.72 -17.97
N LEU A 340 -40.06 -13.10 -17.54
CA LEU A 340 -40.52 -12.92 -16.17
C LEU A 340 -40.41 -14.25 -15.41
N TYR A 341 -39.65 -14.19 -14.33
CA TYR A 341 -39.51 -15.24 -13.34
C TYR A 341 -40.17 -14.86 -12.02
N GLN A 342 -40.67 -15.84 -11.32
CA GLN A 342 -41.21 -15.71 -9.98
C GLN A 342 -40.25 -16.31 -8.97
N ALA A 343 -39.97 -15.59 -7.88
CA ALA A 343 -39.26 -16.09 -6.73
C ALA A 343 -40.13 -16.02 -5.47
N GLU A 344 -40.06 -17.04 -4.63
CA GLU A 344 -40.82 -17.08 -3.37
C GLU A 344 -40.23 -16.17 -2.31
N SER A 345 -38.93 -15.94 -2.39
CA SER A 345 -38.16 -15.12 -1.45
C SER A 345 -37.05 -14.34 -2.15
N TYR A 346 -36.56 -13.32 -1.47
CA TYR A 346 -35.43 -12.53 -1.95
C TYR A 346 -34.15 -13.38 -2.15
N PHE A 347 -33.89 -14.35 -1.26
CA PHE A 347 -32.76 -15.27 -1.41
C PHE A 347 -32.87 -16.12 -2.68
N GLN A 348 -34.05 -16.65 -2.98
CA GLN A 348 -34.28 -17.39 -4.22
C GLN A 348 -34.09 -16.50 -5.46
N ALA A 349 -34.52 -15.23 -5.37
CA ALA A 349 -34.31 -14.28 -6.47
C ALA A 349 -32.83 -14.01 -6.72
N LEU A 350 -32.03 -13.95 -5.67
CA LEU A 350 -30.57 -13.84 -5.78
C LEU A 350 -29.96 -15.10 -6.44
N ASP A 351 -30.38 -16.30 -6.01
CA ASP A 351 -29.92 -17.55 -6.62
C ASP A 351 -30.25 -17.62 -8.12
N MET A 352 -31.46 -17.23 -8.49
CA MET A 352 -31.91 -17.17 -9.89
C MET A 352 -31.10 -16.13 -10.70
N ALA A 353 -30.81 -14.98 -10.13
CA ALA A 353 -30.01 -13.94 -10.79
C ALA A 353 -28.57 -14.39 -11.01
N GLU A 354 -27.96 -15.10 -10.04
CA GLU A 354 -26.65 -15.71 -10.19
C GLU A 354 -26.64 -16.77 -11.30
N GLN A 355 -27.63 -17.65 -11.34
CA GLN A 355 -27.76 -18.67 -12.38
C GLN A 355 -27.86 -18.06 -13.78
N LEU A 356 -28.69 -17.02 -13.95
CA LEU A 356 -28.84 -16.29 -15.22
C LEU A 356 -27.53 -15.66 -15.69
N LEU A 357 -26.75 -15.08 -14.76
CA LEU A 357 -25.45 -14.52 -15.09
C LEU A 357 -24.45 -15.60 -15.48
N GLN A 358 -24.45 -16.75 -14.79
CA GLN A 358 -23.56 -17.89 -15.09
C GLN A 358 -23.80 -18.49 -16.47
N LEU A 359 -25.04 -18.54 -16.93
CA LEU A 359 -25.35 -19.02 -18.28
C LEU A 359 -24.72 -18.15 -19.38
N SER A 360 -24.74 -16.83 -19.18
CA SER A 360 -24.19 -15.87 -20.13
C SER A 360 -24.16 -14.49 -19.48
N GLY A 361 -23.09 -13.75 -19.66
CA GLY A 361 -23.00 -12.35 -19.19
C GLY A 361 -22.50 -12.18 -17.77
N GLU A 362 -21.83 -13.17 -17.18
CA GLU A 362 -21.15 -13.01 -15.90
C GLU A 362 -20.19 -11.81 -15.96
N GLY A 363 -20.20 -10.99 -14.92
CA GLY A 363 -19.42 -9.73 -14.87
C GLY A 363 -20.03 -8.55 -15.63
N HIS A 364 -21.12 -8.70 -16.39
CA HIS A 364 -21.63 -7.59 -17.21
C HIS A 364 -22.45 -6.59 -16.40
N THR A 365 -23.73 -6.79 -16.18
CA THR A 365 -24.65 -5.84 -15.55
C THR A 365 -25.79 -6.58 -14.84
N ALA A 366 -26.23 -6.06 -13.70
CA ALA A 366 -27.44 -6.51 -13.01
C ALA A 366 -28.21 -5.31 -12.43
N GLY A 367 -29.53 -5.47 -12.30
CA GLY A 367 -30.44 -4.44 -11.75
C GLY A 367 -31.16 -4.91 -10.50
N LEU A 368 -31.51 -3.96 -9.64
CA LEU A 368 -32.32 -4.18 -8.45
C LEU A 368 -33.27 -2.99 -8.28
N TYR A 369 -34.58 -3.27 -8.21
CA TYR A 369 -35.60 -2.30 -7.81
C TYR A 369 -36.03 -2.64 -6.39
N ILE A 370 -35.91 -1.68 -5.47
CA ILE A 370 -36.09 -1.87 -4.03
C ILE A 370 -36.28 -0.51 -3.34
N ASP A 371 -36.84 -0.49 -2.14
CA ASP A 371 -36.80 0.71 -1.29
C ASP A 371 -35.32 1.10 -1.05
N PRO A 372 -34.90 2.33 -1.38
CA PRO A 372 -33.52 2.78 -1.14
C PRO A 372 -33.04 2.67 0.32
N LYS A 373 -33.97 2.55 1.27
CA LYS A 373 -33.65 2.38 2.69
C LYS A 373 -33.38 0.93 3.12
N ALA A 374 -33.58 -0.04 2.24
CA ALA A 374 -33.36 -1.46 2.50
C ALA A 374 -31.84 -1.79 2.39
N GLU A 375 -31.04 -1.19 3.25
CA GLU A 375 -29.57 -1.26 3.19
C GLU A 375 -29.03 -2.69 3.31
N LYS A 376 -29.67 -3.56 4.10
CA LYS A 376 -29.24 -4.94 4.32
C LYS A 376 -29.42 -5.78 3.06
N GLU A 377 -30.55 -5.64 2.40
CA GLU A 377 -30.90 -6.34 1.16
C GLU A 377 -30.01 -5.87 0.02
N ILE A 378 -29.76 -4.55 -0.08
CA ILE A 378 -28.83 -3.96 -1.05
C ILE A 378 -27.39 -4.45 -0.79
N ALA A 379 -26.96 -4.52 0.47
CA ALA A 379 -25.63 -5.02 0.83
C ALA A 379 -25.47 -6.50 0.43
N LEU A 380 -26.46 -7.34 0.74
CA LEU A 380 -26.45 -8.75 0.38
C LEU A 380 -26.39 -8.96 -1.14
N TRP A 381 -27.17 -8.19 -1.91
CA TRP A 381 -27.16 -8.24 -3.37
C TRP A 381 -25.79 -7.84 -3.93
N ARG A 382 -25.23 -6.75 -3.40
CA ARG A 382 -23.90 -6.25 -3.81
C ARG A 382 -22.79 -7.29 -3.57
N GLU A 383 -22.86 -8.06 -2.50
CA GLU A 383 -21.87 -9.09 -2.17
C GLU A 383 -22.01 -10.33 -3.06
N ARG A 384 -23.25 -10.73 -3.37
CA ARG A 384 -23.51 -11.97 -4.09
C ARG A 384 -23.38 -11.84 -5.60
N ILE A 385 -23.88 -10.74 -6.17
CA ILE A 385 -24.00 -10.64 -7.63
C ILE A 385 -22.67 -10.28 -8.29
N LYS A 386 -22.18 -11.17 -9.13
CA LYS A 386 -20.92 -11.02 -9.87
C LYS A 386 -21.15 -10.23 -11.16
N ALA A 387 -21.33 -8.93 -11.05
CA ALA A 387 -21.42 -8.01 -12.17
C ALA A 387 -20.63 -6.72 -11.88
N CYS A 388 -19.96 -6.16 -12.88
CA CYS A 388 -19.18 -4.93 -12.75
C CYS A 388 -20.05 -3.69 -12.62
N ARG A 389 -21.32 -3.76 -13.06
CA ARG A 389 -22.32 -2.68 -12.98
C ARG A 389 -23.53 -3.19 -12.24
N LEU A 390 -23.70 -2.70 -11.04
CA LEU A 390 -24.81 -2.99 -10.15
C LEU A 390 -25.68 -1.75 -10.09
N LEU A 391 -26.91 -1.83 -10.61
CA LEU A 391 -27.78 -0.67 -10.79
C LEU A 391 -29.01 -0.78 -9.88
N VAL A 392 -29.17 0.17 -8.98
CA VAL A 392 -30.31 0.24 -8.07
C VAL A 392 -31.31 1.28 -8.59
N ASN A 393 -32.59 0.89 -8.75
CA ASN A 393 -33.69 1.75 -9.17
C ASN A 393 -33.37 2.53 -10.47
N SER A 394 -32.67 1.92 -11.40
CA SER A 394 -32.24 2.55 -12.64
C SER A 394 -32.45 1.62 -13.83
N PRO A 395 -32.88 2.16 -15.00
CA PRO A 395 -32.97 1.39 -16.24
C PRO A 395 -31.55 0.87 -16.61
N THR A 396 -31.43 -0.43 -16.89
CA THR A 396 -30.09 -1.02 -17.01
C THR A 396 -29.40 -0.66 -18.30
N ALA A 397 -30.13 -0.47 -19.41
CA ALA A 397 -29.51 -0.07 -20.68
C ALA A 397 -28.86 1.30 -20.60
N GLN A 398 -29.56 2.31 -20.15
CA GLN A 398 -29.08 3.69 -20.05
C GLN A 398 -28.17 3.88 -18.82
N GLY A 399 -28.47 3.19 -17.72
CA GLY A 399 -27.68 3.27 -16.50
C GLY A 399 -26.27 2.70 -16.63
N ALA A 400 -26.11 1.58 -17.32
CA ALA A 400 -24.82 0.92 -17.51
C ALA A 400 -23.88 1.69 -18.44
N VAL A 401 -24.41 2.32 -19.51
CA VAL A 401 -23.59 3.14 -20.40
C VAL A 401 -23.10 4.43 -19.74
N GLY A 402 -23.72 4.83 -18.63
CA GLY A 402 -23.29 5.96 -17.78
C GLY A 402 -23.79 7.32 -18.26
N SER A 403 -23.53 8.34 -17.45
CA SER A 403 -23.80 9.76 -17.73
C SER A 403 -25.27 10.17 -18.01
N ILE A 404 -26.20 9.23 -18.19
CA ILE A 404 -27.62 9.54 -18.46
C ILE A 404 -28.46 9.44 -17.17
N CYS A 405 -28.36 8.29 -16.48
CA CYS A 405 -29.13 7.97 -15.27
C CYS A 405 -28.26 7.68 -14.07
N THR A 406 -26.98 7.51 -14.26
CA THR A 406 -25.98 7.15 -13.24
C THR A 406 -24.73 7.99 -13.38
N GLY A 407 -23.94 8.08 -12.32
CA GLY A 407 -22.61 8.72 -12.32
C GLY A 407 -21.50 7.85 -12.92
N LEU A 408 -21.83 6.74 -13.60
CA LEU A 408 -20.83 5.95 -14.30
C LEU A 408 -20.26 6.72 -15.49
N PRO A 409 -18.95 6.54 -15.83
CA PRO A 409 -18.36 7.16 -17.01
C PRO A 409 -19.06 6.71 -18.30
N PRO A 410 -19.31 7.62 -19.26
CA PRO A 410 -20.00 7.27 -20.50
C PRO A 410 -19.16 6.35 -21.38
N ALA A 411 -19.72 5.19 -21.71
CA ALA A 411 -19.03 4.19 -22.54
C ALA A 411 -20.00 3.35 -23.39
N LEU A 412 -19.53 2.95 -24.57
CA LEU A 412 -20.17 1.95 -25.41
C LEU A 412 -19.36 0.65 -25.54
N ALA A 413 -18.38 0.48 -24.66
CA ALA A 413 -17.63 -0.75 -24.45
C ALA A 413 -17.59 -1.05 -22.95
N LEU A 414 -18.26 -2.10 -22.55
CA LEU A 414 -18.54 -2.45 -21.18
C LEU A 414 -17.73 -3.70 -20.79
N GLY A 415 -16.64 -3.54 -20.05
CA GLY A 415 -15.82 -4.64 -19.57
C GLY A 415 -16.54 -5.46 -18.49
N CYS A 416 -16.25 -6.74 -18.44
CA CYS A 416 -16.94 -7.69 -17.55
C CYS A 416 -16.02 -8.23 -16.44
N GLY A 417 -14.82 -7.68 -16.29
CA GLY A 417 -13.84 -8.16 -15.32
C GLY A 417 -13.44 -9.62 -15.53
N THR A 418 -12.73 -10.18 -14.59
CA THR A 418 -12.27 -11.58 -14.64
C THR A 418 -13.45 -12.57 -14.63
N TRP A 419 -14.58 -12.20 -14.06
CA TRP A 419 -15.80 -13.01 -14.07
C TRP A 419 -16.28 -13.29 -15.50
N GLY A 420 -16.28 -12.28 -16.35
CA GLY A 420 -16.67 -12.40 -17.77
C GLY A 420 -15.49 -12.61 -18.71
N GLY A 421 -14.33 -13.04 -18.21
CA GLY A 421 -13.12 -13.27 -19.01
C GLY A 421 -12.55 -12.00 -19.66
N SER A 422 -12.81 -10.81 -19.08
CA SER A 422 -12.34 -9.53 -19.60
C SER A 422 -11.20 -8.97 -18.74
N GLY A 423 -10.19 -8.40 -19.39
CA GLY A 423 -9.10 -7.68 -18.71
C GLY A 423 -9.51 -6.31 -18.16
N LEU A 424 -10.74 -5.88 -18.41
CA LEU A 424 -11.29 -4.62 -17.93
C LEU A 424 -12.53 -4.88 -17.07
N ALA A 425 -12.54 -4.36 -15.84
CA ALA A 425 -13.71 -4.32 -14.98
C ALA A 425 -14.31 -2.90 -15.03
N GLY A 426 -15.51 -2.76 -15.62
CA GLY A 426 -16.20 -1.48 -15.74
C GLY A 426 -16.22 -0.89 -17.15
N ASN A 427 -16.47 0.40 -17.22
CA ASN A 427 -16.60 1.12 -18.47
C ASN A 427 -15.24 1.48 -19.08
N LEU A 428 -15.10 1.39 -20.40
CA LEU A 428 -13.89 1.78 -21.09
C LEU A 428 -13.72 3.30 -21.08
N GLU A 429 -12.58 3.77 -20.60
CA GLU A 429 -12.24 5.17 -20.43
C GLU A 429 -10.87 5.49 -21.09
N PRO A 430 -10.51 6.77 -21.31
CA PRO A 430 -9.20 7.15 -21.86
C PRO A 430 -8.01 6.59 -21.08
N ARG A 431 -8.12 6.45 -19.74
CA ARG A 431 -7.03 5.92 -18.91
C ARG A 431 -6.59 4.51 -19.30
N HIS A 432 -7.50 3.70 -19.85
CA HIS A 432 -7.22 2.33 -20.29
C HIS A 432 -6.49 2.26 -21.64
N LEU A 433 -6.38 3.39 -22.32
CA LEU A 433 -5.66 3.55 -23.59
C LEU A 433 -4.35 4.34 -23.44
N LEU A 434 -3.82 4.39 -22.23
CA LEU A 434 -2.56 5.04 -21.89
C LEU A 434 -1.61 4.04 -21.26
N ASN A 435 -0.34 4.13 -21.62
CA ASN A 435 0.76 3.65 -20.82
C ASN A 435 1.14 4.76 -19.83
N VAL A 436 1.15 4.45 -18.54
CA VAL A 436 1.53 5.40 -17.50
C VAL A 436 2.95 5.11 -17.06
N LYS A 437 3.87 6.05 -17.31
CA LYS A 437 5.23 6.02 -16.78
C LYS A 437 5.24 6.65 -15.40
N THR A 438 5.84 5.99 -14.43
CA THR A 438 6.03 6.54 -13.08
C THR A 438 7.45 7.08 -12.96
N VAL A 439 7.57 8.37 -12.70
CA VAL A 439 8.83 9.02 -12.36
C VAL A 439 8.86 9.19 -10.86
N ALA A 440 9.81 8.55 -10.19
CA ALA A 440 9.98 8.63 -8.75
C ALA A 440 11.19 9.49 -8.43
N PHE A 441 10.98 10.52 -7.64
CA PHE A 441 12.04 11.39 -7.13
C PHE A 441 12.51 10.87 -5.78
N ARG A 442 13.81 10.95 -5.56
CA ARG A 442 14.37 10.64 -4.25
C ARG A 442 13.76 11.56 -3.20
N GLN A 443 13.16 10.98 -2.17
CA GLN A 443 12.66 11.71 -1.01
C GLN A 443 13.57 11.51 0.19
N GLU A 444 13.97 12.61 0.81
CA GLU A 444 14.59 12.58 2.14
C GLU A 444 13.47 12.79 3.17
N ARG A 445 13.16 11.72 3.92
CA ARG A 445 12.16 11.81 4.98
C ARG A 445 12.72 12.68 6.11
N ALA A 446 11.87 13.53 6.67
CA ALA A 446 12.21 14.33 7.82
C ALA A 446 12.68 13.45 8.99
N LEU A 447 13.80 13.82 9.60
CA LEU A 447 14.28 13.22 10.84
C LEU A 447 13.79 14.12 12.00
N SER A 448 13.08 13.53 12.95
CA SER A 448 12.73 14.19 14.19
C SER A 448 13.80 13.94 15.23
N LEU A 449 14.23 14.97 15.98
CA LEU A 449 15.04 14.81 17.17
C LEU A 449 14.11 14.50 18.35
N ARG A 450 14.26 13.32 18.94
CA ARG A 450 13.48 12.83 20.08
C ARG A 450 14.37 12.79 21.31
N MET A 451 13.91 13.41 22.38
CA MET A 451 14.59 13.44 23.68
C MET A 451 13.54 13.65 24.78
N PRO A 452 13.83 13.38 26.07
CA PRO A 452 12.93 13.71 27.16
C PRO A 452 12.49 15.17 27.12
N GLN A 453 11.28 15.46 27.55
CA GLN A 453 10.76 16.86 27.55
C GLN A 453 11.54 17.77 28.49
N ALA A 454 12.13 17.19 29.54
CA ALA A 454 13.03 17.88 30.47
C ALA A 454 14.22 16.97 30.80
N VAL A 455 15.39 17.57 30.90
CA VAL A 455 16.62 16.91 31.35
C VAL A 455 17.22 17.75 32.43
N TYR A 456 17.20 17.23 33.66
CA TYR A 456 17.82 17.86 34.82
C TYR A 456 19.21 17.30 35.02
N HIS A 457 20.19 18.16 35.23
CA HIS A 457 21.59 17.73 35.39
C HIS A 457 22.26 18.66 36.42
N GLU A 458 23.27 18.21 37.07
CA GLU A 458 24.09 18.76 38.13
C GLU A 458 23.98 17.91 39.43
N ALA A 459 25.02 17.93 40.23
CA ALA A 459 25.05 17.23 41.50
C ALA A 459 23.99 17.81 42.47
N GLY A 460 23.18 16.96 43.07
CA GLY A 460 22.11 17.34 43.99
C GLY A 460 20.83 17.85 43.32
N CYS A 461 20.70 17.78 42.01
CA CYS A 461 19.52 18.30 41.30
C CYS A 461 18.21 17.56 41.53
N THR A 462 18.26 16.32 42.03
CA THR A 462 17.08 15.42 42.17
C THR A 462 15.94 16.10 42.96
N GLY A 463 16.25 16.82 44.02
CA GLY A 463 15.25 17.50 44.85
C GLY A 463 14.52 18.61 44.10
N ALA A 464 15.28 19.48 43.44
CA ALA A 464 14.73 20.58 42.67
C ALA A 464 13.91 20.09 41.47
N ALA A 465 14.41 19.06 40.80
CA ALA A 465 13.72 18.42 39.67
C ALA A 465 12.35 17.85 40.07
N LEU A 466 12.27 17.06 41.14
CA LEU A 466 11.00 16.47 41.60
C LEU A 466 10.00 17.53 42.04
N LEU A 467 10.43 18.62 42.67
CA LEU A 467 9.55 19.72 43.07
C LEU A 467 8.98 20.44 41.84
N GLU A 468 9.83 20.81 40.86
CA GLU A 468 9.38 21.44 39.61
C GLU A 468 8.43 20.53 38.83
N LEU A 469 8.72 19.22 38.77
CA LEU A 469 7.86 18.25 38.11
C LEU A 469 6.52 18.07 38.82
N GLN A 470 6.48 18.20 40.17
CA GLN A 470 5.23 18.20 40.94
C GLN A 470 4.37 19.42 40.60
N GLU A 471 4.97 20.61 40.55
CA GLU A 471 4.26 21.82 40.12
C GLU A 471 3.68 21.72 38.72
N LYS A 472 4.41 21.06 37.80
CA LYS A 472 4.00 20.90 36.41
C LYS A 472 2.91 19.83 36.20
N TYR A 473 3.03 18.68 36.84
CA TYR A 473 2.18 17.54 36.61
C TYR A 473 1.15 17.28 37.71
N HIS A 474 1.21 17.99 38.82
CA HIS A 474 0.27 17.94 39.96
C HIS A 474 0.04 16.52 40.50
N TYR A 475 1.09 15.69 40.52
CA TYR A 475 0.99 14.30 40.94
C TYR A 475 0.91 14.17 42.46
N GLU A 476 0.08 13.23 42.91
CA GLU A 476 -0.15 12.90 44.33
C GLU A 476 0.25 11.44 44.62
N ARG A 477 0.35 10.59 43.59
CA ARG A 477 0.58 9.15 43.75
C ARG A 477 1.75 8.71 42.86
N VAL A 478 2.85 8.31 43.48
CA VAL A 478 4.08 7.90 42.77
C VAL A 478 4.27 6.39 42.92
N PHE A 479 4.40 5.68 41.77
CA PHE A 479 4.94 4.34 41.75
C PHE A 479 6.45 4.44 41.59
N PHE A 480 7.17 4.17 42.69
CA PHE A 480 8.62 4.29 42.76
C PHE A 480 9.26 2.94 42.45
N LEU A 481 9.96 2.83 41.36
CA LEU A 481 10.60 1.61 40.90
C LEU A 481 12.12 1.74 41.03
N THR A 482 12.75 0.72 41.64
CA THR A 482 14.20 0.65 41.85
C THR A 482 14.68 -0.81 41.86
N ASP A 483 15.97 -1.03 41.93
CA ASP A 483 16.49 -2.37 42.10
C ASP A 483 16.64 -2.72 43.60
N HIS A 484 16.76 -4.02 43.83
CA HIS A 484 16.82 -4.56 45.19
C HIS A 484 18.04 -4.07 45.96
N TYR A 485 19.19 -3.92 45.30
CA TYR A 485 20.42 -3.45 45.91
C TYR A 485 20.32 -2.00 46.41
N LEU A 486 19.80 -1.09 45.61
CA LEU A 486 19.62 0.31 45.98
C LEU A 486 18.60 0.48 47.11
N TYR A 487 17.58 -0.36 47.13
CA TYR A 487 16.58 -0.35 48.20
C TYR A 487 17.16 -0.85 49.52
N GLN A 488 17.86 -1.99 49.53
CA GLN A 488 18.45 -2.58 50.72
C GLN A 488 19.57 -1.72 51.31
N ASN A 489 20.37 -1.07 50.51
CA ASN A 489 21.47 -0.21 50.94
C ASN A 489 21.03 1.23 51.23
N GLU A 490 19.74 1.48 51.33
CA GLU A 490 19.13 2.76 51.68
C GLU A 490 19.47 3.93 50.74
N ASN A 491 20.01 3.67 49.53
CA ASN A 491 20.37 4.68 48.59
C ASN A 491 19.18 5.50 48.08
N VAL A 492 17.96 4.94 48.13
CA VAL A 492 16.72 5.59 47.73
C VAL A 492 16.08 6.43 48.84
N ILE A 493 16.46 6.23 50.08
CA ILE A 493 15.87 6.88 51.27
C ILE A 493 15.80 8.40 51.15
N PRO A 494 16.84 9.10 50.65
CA PRO A 494 16.76 10.56 50.53
C PRO A 494 15.62 11.01 49.61
N VAL A 495 15.41 10.28 48.52
CA VAL A 495 14.35 10.57 47.53
C VAL A 495 12.96 10.23 48.12
N LEU A 496 12.82 9.11 48.79
CA LEU A 496 11.55 8.73 49.45
C LEU A 496 11.15 9.72 50.56
N LYS A 497 12.10 10.14 51.36
CA LYS A 497 11.84 11.20 52.37
C LYS A 497 11.47 12.56 51.73
N LEU A 498 11.98 12.83 50.55
CA LEU A 498 11.58 14.02 49.83
C LEU A 498 10.10 13.91 49.38
N LEU A 499 9.70 12.79 48.79
CA LEU A 499 8.31 12.53 48.42
C LEU A 499 7.35 12.65 49.59
N GLU A 500 7.75 12.15 50.77
CA GLU A 500 6.99 12.31 52.01
C GLU A 500 6.81 13.78 52.42
N ARG A 501 7.89 14.60 52.33
CA ARG A 501 7.83 16.01 52.61
C ARG A 501 6.96 16.77 51.65
N MET A 502 6.92 16.30 50.40
CA MET A 502 6.07 16.89 49.35
C MET A 502 4.59 16.50 49.51
N GLY A 503 4.26 15.61 50.47
CA GLY A 503 2.90 15.11 50.69
C GLY A 503 2.45 14.10 49.66
N VAL A 504 3.37 13.50 48.94
CA VAL A 504 3.08 12.56 47.85
C VAL A 504 2.99 11.12 48.42
N MET A 505 1.90 10.41 48.13
CA MET A 505 1.75 9.01 48.43
C MET A 505 2.59 8.18 47.47
N TYR A 506 3.38 7.25 47.97
CA TYR A 506 4.17 6.39 47.09
C TYR A 506 4.09 4.93 47.50
N THR A 507 4.39 4.03 46.55
CA THR A 507 4.69 2.64 46.78
C THR A 507 6.00 2.29 46.09
N VAL A 508 6.80 1.41 46.73
CA VAL A 508 8.09 1.01 46.17
C VAL A 508 7.99 -0.38 45.55
N TYR A 509 8.47 -0.53 44.35
CA TYR A 509 8.64 -1.80 43.68
C TYR A 509 10.13 -2.05 43.44
N CYS A 510 10.69 -3.11 44.02
CA CYS A 510 12.14 -3.40 43.93
C CYS A 510 12.44 -4.87 43.63
N ASP A 511 11.45 -5.63 43.15
CA ASP A 511 11.64 -7.03 42.77
C ASP A 511 12.18 -7.17 41.34
N LEU A 512 13.43 -6.70 41.17
CA LEU A 512 14.16 -6.73 39.93
C LEU A 512 15.48 -7.49 40.10
N THR A 513 15.79 -8.38 39.16
CA THR A 513 17.10 -9.03 39.06
C THR A 513 17.99 -8.26 38.07
N PRO A 514 19.30 -8.48 38.10
CA PRO A 514 20.24 -7.82 37.17
C PRO A 514 19.88 -8.00 35.68
N SER A 515 19.28 -9.14 35.33
CA SER A 515 18.74 -9.38 33.99
C SER A 515 17.21 -9.25 34.06
N LEU A 516 16.67 -8.17 33.52
CA LEU A 516 15.23 -7.94 33.49
C LEU A 516 14.55 -9.01 32.66
N THR A 517 13.49 -9.62 33.18
CA THR A 517 12.72 -10.64 32.49
C THR A 517 11.30 -10.19 32.19
N VAL A 518 10.66 -10.87 31.20
CA VAL A 518 9.26 -10.61 30.85
C VAL A 518 8.35 -10.84 32.06
N GLU A 519 8.58 -11.91 32.83
CA GLU A 519 7.79 -12.24 34.02
C GLU A 519 7.89 -11.16 35.11
N GLN A 520 9.06 -10.57 35.28
CA GLN A 520 9.25 -9.47 36.25
C GLN A 520 8.48 -8.20 35.83
N VAL A 521 8.46 -7.90 34.55
CA VAL A 521 7.66 -6.78 34.03
C VAL A 521 6.17 -7.01 34.27
N GLU A 522 5.65 -8.21 34.00
CA GLU A 522 4.23 -8.54 34.22
C GLU A 522 3.85 -8.50 35.71
N LYS A 523 4.74 -8.94 36.60
CA LYS A 523 4.53 -8.79 38.07
C LYS A 523 4.44 -7.32 38.48
N GLY A 524 5.32 -6.48 37.89
CA GLY A 524 5.30 -5.05 38.15
C GLY A 524 4.04 -4.37 37.62
N ILE A 525 3.52 -4.77 36.46
CA ILE A 525 2.25 -4.29 35.92
C ILE A 525 1.10 -4.60 36.90
N THR A 526 1.07 -5.81 37.46
CA THR A 526 0.07 -6.17 38.48
C THR A 526 0.13 -5.24 39.70
N ALA A 527 1.31 -4.83 40.12
CA ALA A 527 1.48 -3.86 41.21
C ALA A 527 1.03 -2.45 40.80
N LEU A 528 1.30 -2.00 39.58
CA LEU A 528 0.79 -0.74 39.02
C LEU A 528 -0.73 -0.69 38.98
N GLU A 529 -1.39 -1.76 38.57
CA GLU A 529 -2.85 -1.85 38.51
C GLU A 529 -3.51 -1.69 39.88
N ARG A 530 -2.89 -2.24 40.89
CA ARG A 530 -3.39 -2.14 42.28
C ARG A 530 -3.20 -0.74 42.85
N PHE A 531 -2.08 -0.11 42.59
CA PHE A 531 -1.74 1.20 43.14
C PHE A 531 -2.35 2.35 42.34
N ARG A 532 -2.44 2.25 41.02
CA ARG A 532 -2.93 3.26 40.08
C ARG A 532 -2.23 4.62 40.29
N PRO A 533 -0.96 4.74 39.94
CA PRO A 533 -0.18 5.97 40.12
C PRO A 533 -0.56 7.06 39.13
N ASP A 534 -0.27 8.30 39.49
CA ASP A 534 -0.31 9.46 38.57
C ASP A 534 0.99 9.58 37.80
N VAL A 535 2.10 9.15 38.42
CA VAL A 535 3.46 9.22 37.92
C VAL A 535 4.23 7.95 38.25
N ILE A 536 5.11 7.53 37.36
CA ILE A 536 6.09 6.47 37.62
C ILE A 536 7.46 7.12 37.73
N VAL A 537 8.18 6.83 38.82
CA VAL A 537 9.57 7.23 39.02
C VAL A 537 10.45 6.00 39.02
N GLY A 538 11.31 5.87 38.00
CA GLY A 538 12.33 4.81 37.95
C GLY A 538 13.68 5.34 38.41
N MET A 539 14.26 4.75 39.45
CA MET A 539 15.58 5.11 39.97
C MET A 539 16.51 3.91 39.96
N GLY A 540 17.61 3.98 39.23
CA GLY A 540 18.56 2.85 39.18
C GLY A 540 19.45 2.88 37.94
N GLY A 541 20.07 1.74 37.69
CA GLY A 541 20.81 1.46 36.45
C GLY A 541 19.87 1.13 35.30
N GLY A 542 20.43 0.71 34.15
CA GLY A 542 19.65 0.41 32.93
C GLY A 542 18.49 -0.55 33.15
N THR A 543 18.67 -1.59 33.93
CA THR A 543 17.63 -2.61 34.24
C THR A 543 16.39 -1.98 34.88
N ALA A 544 16.57 -1.14 35.91
CA ALA A 544 15.46 -0.51 36.60
C ALA A 544 14.74 0.50 35.69
N LEU A 545 15.52 1.26 34.91
CA LEU A 545 14.93 2.26 33.98
C LEU A 545 14.18 1.59 32.83
N ASP A 546 14.71 0.49 32.29
CA ASP A 546 14.05 -0.29 31.24
C ASP A 546 12.78 -0.98 31.74
N ALA A 547 12.83 -1.49 32.99
CA ALA A 547 11.65 -2.03 33.68
C ALA A 547 10.52 -0.96 33.80
N ALA A 548 10.86 0.23 34.26
CA ALA A 548 9.91 1.33 34.39
C ALA A 548 9.24 1.72 33.06
N LYS A 549 10.02 1.77 31.99
CA LYS A 549 9.54 2.03 30.62
C LYS A 549 8.57 0.96 30.13
N LEU A 550 8.96 -0.32 30.27
CA LEU A 550 8.17 -1.44 29.79
C LEU A 550 6.91 -1.65 30.61
N MET A 551 6.99 -1.53 31.95
CA MET A 551 5.83 -1.62 32.83
C MET A 551 4.81 -0.54 32.51
N ARG A 552 5.26 0.74 32.35
CA ARG A 552 4.38 1.83 31.93
C ARG A 552 3.72 1.52 30.59
N TYR A 553 4.51 1.21 29.57
CA TYR A 553 4.01 0.99 28.22
C TYR A 553 3.00 -0.16 28.15
N ARG A 554 3.32 -1.32 28.74
CA ARG A 554 2.44 -2.48 28.75
C ARG A 554 1.18 -2.26 29.60
N TRP A 555 1.28 -1.51 30.70
CA TRP A 555 0.13 -1.14 31.51
C TRP A 555 -0.81 -0.18 30.75
N GLU A 556 -0.26 0.75 29.98
CA GLU A 556 -1.04 1.66 29.14
C GLU A 556 -1.59 0.96 27.87
N HIS A 557 -0.93 -0.08 27.37
CA HIS A 557 -1.26 -0.79 26.14
C HIS A 557 -1.35 -2.31 26.37
N PRO A 558 -2.35 -2.80 27.12
CA PRO A 558 -2.50 -4.23 27.41
C PRO A 558 -2.81 -5.06 26.16
N GLU A 559 -3.33 -4.45 25.10
CA GLU A 559 -3.64 -5.09 23.82
C GLU A 559 -2.39 -5.48 23.02
N VAL A 560 -1.25 -4.86 23.27
CA VAL A 560 0.00 -5.12 22.55
C VAL A 560 0.67 -6.36 23.09
N SER A 561 0.92 -7.37 22.25
CA SER A 561 1.61 -8.59 22.66
C SER A 561 3.12 -8.44 22.75
N TRP A 562 3.78 -9.26 23.56
CA TRP A 562 5.24 -9.35 23.62
C TRP A 562 5.85 -9.79 22.28
N GLU A 563 5.18 -10.70 21.57
CA GLU A 563 5.57 -11.12 20.22
C GLU A 563 5.57 -9.95 19.25
N GLY A 564 4.58 -9.07 19.33
CA GLY A 564 4.54 -7.84 18.53
C GLY A 564 5.67 -6.87 18.88
N LEU A 565 5.96 -6.72 20.18
CA LEU A 565 7.01 -5.81 20.66
C LEU A 565 8.42 -6.26 20.26
N ARG A 566 8.68 -7.57 20.23
CA ARG A 566 9.99 -8.12 19.86
C ARG A 566 10.27 -8.12 18.35
N LEU A 567 9.26 -7.83 17.50
CA LEU A 567 9.47 -7.81 16.06
C LEU A 567 10.52 -6.77 15.69
N ASN A 568 11.53 -7.23 14.97
CA ASN A 568 12.57 -6.39 14.42
C ASN A 568 12.15 -5.86 13.06
N PHE A 569 12.38 -4.60 12.80
CA PHE A 569 12.15 -3.96 11.52
C PHE A 569 13.49 -3.54 10.92
N LEU A 570 13.57 -3.55 9.58
CA LEU A 570 14.75 -3.00 8.88
C LEU A 570 14.96 -1.51 9.22
N ASP A 571 13.88 -0.81 9.48
CA ASP A 571 13.90 0.57 9.93
C ASP A 571 12.88 0.71 11.06
N ASP A 572 13.34 0.67 12.31
CA ASP A 572 12.50 0.76 13.52
C ASP A 572 11.69 2.07 13.61
N ARG A 573 12.10 3.11 12.87
CA ARG A 573 11.34 4.36 12.76
C ARG A 573 10.04 4.21 11.98
N LYS A 574 9.92 3.14 11.18
CA LYS A 574 8.76 2.81 10.34
C LYS A 574 7.96 1.64 10.91
N ARG A 575 7.97 1.49 12.22
CA ARG A 575 7.25 0.42 12.88
C ARG A 575 5.77 0.45 12.49
N VAL A 576 5.25 -0.71 12.07
CA VAL A 576 3.87 -0.86 11.58
C VAL A 576 2.89 -1.11 12.72
N LEU A 577 3.36 -1.68 13.85
CA LEU A 577 2.52 -1.91 15.00
C LEU A 577 2.24 -0.58 15.71
N GLU A 578 1.02 -0.13 15.59
CA GLU A 578 0.52 1.03 16.32
C GLU A 578 -0.36 0.54 17.49
N ALA A 579 -0.06 1.03 18.69
CA ALA A 579 -0.97 0.91 19.80
C ALA A 579 -2.09 1.96 19.69
N GLU A 580 -3.24 1.69 20.29
CA GLU A 580 -4.31 2.68 20.35
C GLU A 580 -3.81 3.98 21.00
N LYS A 581 -4.07 5.10 20.37
CA LYS A 581 -3.68 6.40 20.92
C LYS A 581 -4.52 6.71 22.15
N ARG A 582 -3.88 6.80 23.30
CA ARG A 582 -4.52 7.30 24.51
C ARG A 582 -4.34 8.80 24.66
N GLU A 583 -5.38 9.51 25.05
CA GLU A 583 -5.37 10.96 25.21
C GLU A 583 -4.47 11.42 26.38
N GLN A 584 -4.34 10.59 27.42
CA GLN A 584 -3.55 10.91 28.61
C GLN A 584 -2.58 9.78 28.93
N LYS A 585 -1.29 10.09 28.97
CA LYS A 585 -0.21 9.16 29.29
C LYS A 585 0.33 9.46 30.69
N THR A 586 0.61 8.40 31.46
CA THR A 586 1.25 8.52 32.75
C THR A 586 2.70 9.01 32.58
N PRO A 587 3.09 10.15 33.15
CA PRO A 587 4.47 10.61 33.08
C PRO A 587 5.43 9.61 33.68
N LEU A 588 6.59 9.44 33.04
CA LEU A 588 7.70 8.63 33.53
C LEU A 588 8.89 9.54 33.80
N PHE A 589 9.35 9.57 35.02
CA PHE A 589 10.60 10.25 35.41
C PHE A 589 11.67 9.21 35.70
N THR A 590 12.85 9.43 35.17
CA THR A 590 13.99 8.51 35.34
C THR A 590 15.11 9.20 36.09
N ILE A 591 15.62 8.53 37.13
CA ILE A 591 16.78 8.97 37.94
C ILE A 591 17.90 7.97 37.71
N ALA A 592 18.93 8.37 36.95
CA ALA A 592 20.04 7.48 36.65
C ALA A 592 21.00 7.38 37.84
N THR A 593 21.36 6.13 38.21
CA THR A 593 22.36 5.87 39.25
C THR A 593 23.64 5.27 38.70
N THR A 594 23.72 5.07 37.39
CA THR A 594 24.91 4.58 36.66
C THR A 594 25.18 5.44 35.44
N ALA A 595 26.46 5.69 35.15
CA ALA A 595 26.91 6.39 33.96
C ALA A 595 27.30 5.39 32.88
N GLY A 596 26.37 4.86 32.12
CA GLY A 596 26.68 3.81 31.16
C GLY A 596 25.62 3.56 30.10
N THR A 597 24.40 3.36 30.44
CA THR A 597 23.37 2.90 29.49
C THR A 597 22.73 4.02 28.71
N GLY A 598 22.64 5.23 29.28
CA GLY A 598 21.87 6.33 28.72
C GLY A 598 20.37 6.03 28.65
N ALA A 599 19.91 5.00 29.39
CA ALA A 599 18.52 4.55 29.35
C ALA A 599 17.53 5.61 29.75
N GLU A 600 17.96 6.54 30.60
CA GLU A 600 17.20 7.71 31.03
C GLU A 600 16.79 8.66 29.89
N CYS A 601 17.46 8.57 28.74
CA CYS A 601 17.24 9.42 27.57
C CYS A 601 16.88 8.66 26.30
N THR A 602 16.60 7.34 26.39
CA THR A 602 16.34 6.51 25.20
C THR A 602 14.92 5.96 25.15
N PRO A 603 14.33 5.83 23.93
CA PRO A 603 13.07 5.14 23.69
C PRO A 603 13.27 3.62 23.52
N CYS A 604 14.32 3.08 24.09
CA CYS A 604 14.68 1.65 24.01
C CYS A 604 14.61 1.04 25.39
N ALA A 605 14.29 -0.25 25.45
CA ALA A 605 14.39 -1.08 26.65
C ALA A 605 14.84 -2.50 26.29
N VAL A 606 15.55 -3.15 27.18
CA VAL A 606 15.99 -4.54 27.03
C VAL A 606 15.26 -5.41 28.04
N VAL A 607 14.69 -6.52 27.57
CA VAL A 607 14.04 -7.52 28.41
C VAL A 607 14.41 -8.92 27.92
N THR A 608 14.66 -9.85 28.83
CA THR A 608 15.07 -11.22 28.49
C THR A 608 13.84 -12.13 28.50
N ASP A 609 13.72 -12.94 27.47
CA ASP A 609 12.75 -14.04 27.43
C ASP A 609 13.30 -15.21 28.25
N GLU A 610 12.61 -15.57 29.32
CA GLU A 610 13.05 -16.66 30.22
C GLU A 610 13.12 -18.03 29.53
N LYS A 611 12.31 -18.24 28.48
CA LYS A 611 12.25 -19.52 27.77
C LYS A 611 13.47 -19.76 26.89
N THR A 612 13.98 -18.70 26.28
CA THR A 612 15.08 -18.78 25.33
C THR A 612 16.41 -18.25 25.86
N GLY A 613 16.35 -17.45 26.96
CA GLY A 613 17.50 -16.73 27.50
C GLY A 613 17.96 -15.58 26.60
N ILE A 614 17.24 -15.27 25.52
CA ILE A 614 17.61 -14.24 24.55
C ILE A 614 17.06 -12.88 24.97
N PRO A 615 17.90 -11.84 25.06
CA PRO A 615 17.43 -10.48 25.32
C PRO A 615 16.75 -9.90 24.08
N TRP A 616 15.58 -9.34 24.27
CA TRP A 616 14.84 -8.60 23.26
C TRP A 616 15.14 -7.11 23.42
N GLN A 617 15.55 -6.49 22.31
CA GLN A 617 15.70 -5.06 22.21
C GLN A 617 14.40 -4.46 21.72
N ILE A 618 13.69 -3.80 22.60
CA ILE A 618 12.41 -3.16 22.27
C ILE A 618 12.64 -1.67 22.03
N TYR A 619 12.27 -1.20 20.87
CA TYR A 619 12.22 0.22 20.52
C TYR A 619 10.77 0.64 20.28
N HIS A 620 10.34 1.66 21.00
CA HIS A 620 9.07 2.33 20.73
C HIS A 620 9.17 3.80 21.18
N PRO A 621 8.69 4.79 20.39
CA PRO A 621 8.78 6.20 20.78
C PRO A 621 8.17 6.52 22.15
N GLU A 622 7.15 5.79 22.56
CA GLU A 622 6.50 5.97 23.85
C GLU A 622 7.30 5.45 25.05
N LEU A 623 8.34 4.65 24.82
CA LEU A 623 9.25 4.24 25.90
C LEU A 623 10.16 5.40 26.34
N LEU A 624 10.22 6.48 25.59
CA LEU A 624 10.99 7.65 25.97
C LEU A 624 10.45 8.25 27.29
N PRO A 625 11.31 8.45 28.31
CA PRO A 625 10.90 9.08 29.55
C PRO A 625 10.41 10.52 29.35
N THR A 626 9.47 10.94 30.17
CA THR A 626 8.97 12.32 30.17
C THR A 626 10.03 13.28 30.69
N ALA A 627 10.74 12.88 31.75
CA ALA A 627 11.86 13.63 32.30
C ALA A 627 13.01 12.70 32.69
N ALA A 628 14.24 13.15 32.47
CA ALA A 628 15.46 12.50 32.89
C ALA A 628 16.17 13.33 33.95
N ILE A 629 16.55 12.71 35.06
CA ILE A 629 17.30 13.35 36.16
C ILE A 629 18.67 12.70 36.26
N ILE A 630 19.71 13.49 35.98
CA ILE A 630 21.09 13.05 35.86
C ILE A 630 21.87 13.69 37.01
N ASP A 631 21.71 13.08 38.18
CA ASP A 631 22.33 13.59 39.42
C ASP A 631 23.58 12.75 39.73
N ALA A 632 24.75 13.35 39.57
CA ALA A 632 26.03 12.70 39.83
C ALA A 632 26.22 12.24 41.29
N ASP A 633 25.48 12.78 42.24
CA ASP A 633 25.55 12.35 43.64
C ASP A 633 25.10 10.90 43.83
N HIS A 634 24.15 10.47 42.99
CA HIS A 634 23.73 9.05 43.00
C HIS A 634 24.76 8.09 42.38
N MET A 635 25.84 8.62 41.78
CA MET A 635 26.88 7.83 41.10
C MET A 635 28.23 7.90 41.83
N LYS A 636 28.34 8.60 42.98
CA LYS A 636 29.61 8.78 43.70
C LYS A 636 30.24 7.47 44.12
N CYS A 637 29.44 6.54 44.61
CA CYS A 637 29.92 5.26 45.16
C CYS A 637 29.95 4.10 44.17
N LEU A 638 29.95 4.37 42.86
CA LEU A 638 29.98 3.32 41.84
C LEU A 638 31.30 2.50 41.91
N PRO A 639 31.21 1.16 42.01
CA PRO A 639 32.41 0.31 41.97
C PRO A 639 33.20 0.46 40.68
N LYS A 640 34.52 0.18 40.74
CA LYS A 640 35.41 0.18 39.56
C LYS A 640 34.87 -0.61 38.40
N GLY A 641 34.28 -1.81 38.65
CA GLY A 641 33.68 -2.66 37.61
C GLY A 641 32.58 -1.94 36.85
N LEU A 642 31.60 -1.36 37.56
CA LEU A 642 30.50 -0.63 36.91
C LEU A 642 30.96 0.66 36.23
N THR A 643 32.00 1.31 36.77
CA THR A 643 32.58 2.52 36.15
C THR A 643 33.21 2.22 34.79
N ARG A 644 34.05 1.15 34.71
CA ARG A 644 34.70 0.74 33.44
C ARG A 644 33.67 0.25 32.43
N GLU A 645 32.71 -0.54 32.88
CA GLU A 645 31.62 -1.07 32.03
C GLU A 645 30.75 0.04 31.46
N GLY A 646 30.34 0.96 32.33
CA GLY A 646 29.56 2.14 31.94
C GLY A 646 30.31 3.02 30.95
N GLY A 647 31.60 3.33 31.25
CA GLY A 647 32.41 4.17 30.40
C GLY A 647 32.64 3.61 29.00
N MET A 648 33.02 2.32 28.89
CA MET A 648 33.25 1.70 27.58
C MET A 648 31.94 1.48 26.79
N GLY A 649 30.83 1.17 27.46
CA GLY A 649 29.50 1.12 26.84
C GLY A 649 29.05 2.48 26.30
N THR A 650 29.29 3.54 27.07
CA THR A 650 29.03 4.93 26.66
C THR A 650 29.85 5.34 25.45
N LEU A 651 31.17 5.08 25.49
CA LEU A 651 32.08 5.39 24.36
C LEU A 651 31.64 4.69 23.08
N THR A 652 31.33 3.39 23.18
CA THR A 652 30.87 2.60 22.05
C THR A 652 29.59 3.18 21.45
N ARG A 653 28.61 3.45 22.30
CA ARG A 653 27.32 3.99 21.87
C ARG A 653 27.45 5.36 21.22
N ALA A 654 28.25 6.25 21.81
CA ALA A 654 28.51 7.57 21.26
C ALA A 654 29.23 7.49 19.92
N LEU A 655 30.23 6.65 19.81
CA LEU A 655 31.00 6.48 18.59
C LEU A 655 30.16 5.89 17.46
N GLU A 656 29.38 4.87 17.74
CA GLU A 656 28.47 4.27 16.75
C GLU A 656 27.35 5.23 16.35
N SER A 657 26.81 6.01 17.29
CA SER A 657 25.85 7.06 17.00
C SER A 657 26.42 8.14 16.09
N TYR A 658 27.67 8.55 16.32
CA TYR A 658 28.39 9.49 15.46
C TYR A 658 28.57 8.93 14.03
N LEU A 659 28.88 7.66 13.89
CA LEU A 659 29.09 7.01 12.60
C LEU A 659 27.81 6.56 11.91
N SER A 660 26.68 6.47 12.62
CA SER A 660 25.41 5.94 12.11
C SER A 660 24.96 6.64 10.83
N LEU A 661 24.27 5.88 9.97
CA LEU A 661 23.63 6.40 8.77
C LEU A 661 22.49 7.39 9.05
N CYS A 662 21.97 7.40 10.28
CA CYS A 662 20.90 8.26 10.71
C CYS A 662 21.36 9.53 11.44
N THR A 663 22.66 9.78 11.48
CA THR A 663 23.25 10.91 12.18
C THR A 663 22.85 12.26 11.57
N THR A 664 22.74 13.28 12.41
CA THR A 664 22.49 14.68 12.09
C THR A 664 23.51 15.55 12.80
N ASP A 665 23.58 16.85 12.47
CA ASP A 665 24.48 17.76 13.17
C ASP A 665 24.16 17.89 14.67
N TYR A 666 22.89 17.73 15.07
CA TYR A 666 22.46 17.68 16.46
C TYR A 666 23.01 16.46 17.18
N THR A 667 22.81 15.27 16.60
CA THR A 667 23.30 14.01 17.20
C THR A 667 24.81 13.89 17.12
N ASP A 668 25.45 14.48 16.11
CA ASP A 668 26.91 14.60 16.03
C ASP A 668 27.46 15.40 17.22
N GLY A 669 26.81 16.51 17.59
CA GLY A 669 27.17 17.29 18.77
C GLY A 669 27.13 16.45 20.03
N PHE A 670 26.04 15.79 20.32
CA PHE A 670 25.89 14.91 21.49
C PHE A 670 26.94 13.81 21.52
N ALA A 671 27.12 13.11 20.40
CA ALA A 671 28.06 12.00 20.30
C ALA A 671 29.54 12.42 20.44
N LEU A 672 29.93 13.54 19.82
CA LEU A 672 31.29 14.07 19.92
C LEU A 672 31.66 14.47 21.35
N PHE A 673 30.76 15.20 22.03
CA PHE A 673 30.98 15.59 23.41
C PHE A 673 30.98 14.39 24.34
N SER A 674 30.13 13.40 24.12
CA SER A 674 30.13 12.15 24.87
C SER A 674 31.46 11.42 24.73
N CYS A 675 31.96 11.20 23.50
CA CYS A 675 33.25 10.54 23.25
C CYS A 675 34.38 11.29 23.95
N LYS A 676 34.44 12.61 23.83
CA LYS A 676 35.45 13.44 24.48
C LYS A 676 35.43 13.31 26.01
N ASN A 677 34.25 13.43 26.62
CA ASN A 677 34.12 13.32 28.06
C ASN A 677 34.55 11.95 28.58
N VAL A 678 34.26 10.86 27.86
CA VAL A 678 34.71 9.52 28.27
C VAL A 678 36.21 9.40 28.13
N LEU A 679 36.80 9.83 27.01
CA LEU A 679 38.25 9.74 26.79
C LEU A 679 39.06 10.58 27.81
N ASP A 680 38.55 11.73 28.19
CA ASP A 680 39.23 12.66 29.12
C ASP A 680 39.07 12.25 30.59
N HIS A 681 37.95 11.66 30.99
CA HIS A 681 37.55 11.55 32.40
C HIS A 681 37.36 10.10 32.90
N LEU A 682 37.18 9.09 32.03
CA LEU A 682 36.91 7.73 32.50
C LEU A 682 38.03 7.19 33.41
N LEU A 683 39.25 7.44 33.06
CA LEU A 683 40.37 6.95 33.83
C LEU A 683 40.47 7.61 35.21
N CYS A 684 40.24 8.94 35.28
CA CYS A 684 40.21 9.64 36.56
C CYS A 684 39.13 9.13 37.49
N ALA A 685 37.92 8.90 36.95
CA ALA A 685 36.82 8.34 37.71
C ALA A 685 37.04 6.86 38.12
N TYR A 686 37.81 6.11 37.34
CA TYR A 686 38.14 4.72 37.63
C TYR A 686 39.23 4.60 38.73
N ASP A 687 40.26 5.45 38.66
CA ASP A 687 41.40 5.40 39.57
C ASP A 687 41.07 6.03 40.91
N ARG A 688 40.36 7.19 40.94
CA ARG A 688 40.14 8.02 42.13
C ARG A 688 38.82 7.86 42.81
N LEU A 689 37.96 6.97 42.30
CA LEU A 689 36.63 6.63 42.85
C LEU A 689 35.84 7.86 43.38
N GLU A 690 35.80 8.03 44.70
CA GLU A 690 35.03 9.09 45.38
C GLU A 690 35.69 10.49 45.39
N GLU A 691 36.98 10.55 45.04
CA GLU A 691 37.75 11.79 45.19
C GLU A 691 37.59 12.77 44.02
N ASP A 692 37.12 12.30 42.84
CA ASP A 692 36.98 13.14 41.65
C ASP A 692 35.51 13.28 41.20
N GLU A 693 34.77 14.10 41.93
CA GLU A 693 33.38 14.41 41.66
C GLU A 693 33.17 15.02 40.25
N ALA A 694 34.16 15.80 39.79
CA ALA A 694 34.08 16.43 38.48
C ALA A 694 34.15 15.40 37.35
N ALA A 695 34.99 14.39 37.45
CA ALA A 695 35.09 13.30 36.49
C ALA A 695 33.82 12.47 36.48
N ARG A 696 33.22 12.19 37.65
CA ARG A 696 31.96 11.47 37.77
C ARG A 696 30.81 12.21 37.08
N ARG A 697 30.71 13.51 37.30
CA ARG A 697 29.71 14.37 36.65
C ARG A 697 29.88 14.33 35.13
N LYS A 698 31.09 14.47 34.63
CA LYS A 698 31.38 14.39 33.18
C LYS A 698 31.03 13.06 32.56
N LEU A 699 31.17 11.96 33.29
CA LEU A 699 30.74 10.63 32.82
C LEU A 699 29.23 10.49 32.86
N ALA A 700 28.54 11.04 33.86
CA ALA A 700 27.06 11.08 33.89
C ALA A 700 26.52 11.85 32.69
N ASP A 701 27.06 13.05 32.43
CA ASP A 701 26.71 13.84 31.24
C ASP A 701 27.00 13.05 29.95
N ALA A 702 28.16 12.39 29.86
CA ALA A 702 28.54 11.60 28.68
C ALA A 702 27.54 10.48 28.41
N SER A 703 27.09 9.75 29.46
CA SER A 703 26.10 8.69 29.33
C SER A 703 24.76 9.20 28.77
N ALA A 704 24.26 10.30 29.32
CA ALA A 704 23.04 10.92 28.85
C ALA A 704 23.14 11.42 27.42
N LEU A 705 24.23 12.12 27.06
CA LEU A 705 24.51 12.57 25.70
C LEU A 705 24.57 11.40 24.69
N ALA A 706 25.24 10.30 25.06
CA ALA A 706 25.25 9.09 24.24
C ALA A 706 23.85 8.48 24.09
N GLY A 707 23.04 8.50 25.16
CA GLY A 707 21.65 8.08 25.12
C GLY A 707 20.82 8.93 24.17
N MET A 708 20.91 10.26 24.27
CA MET A 708 20.20 11.20 23.38
C MET A 708 20.62 11.03 21.92
N ALA A 709 21.92 10.82 21.64
CA ALA A 709 22.39 10.52 20.29
C ALA A 709 21.80 9.19 19.79
N ALA A 710 21.95 8.12 20.57
CA ALA A 710 21.48 6.78 20.20
C ALA A 710 19.95 6.68 20.04
N ALA A 711 19.18 7.47 20.80
CA ALA A 711 17.73 7.57 20.66
C ALA A 711 17.29 7.96 19.25
N ASN A 712 18.13 8.67 18.51
CA ASN A 712 17.83 9.25 17.20
C ASN A 712 18.62 8.61 16.04
N THR A 713 19.76 7.98 16.34
CA THR A 713 20.67 7.42 15.32
C THR A 713 20.74 5.92 15.34
N PHE A 714 20.38 5.32 16.46
CA PHE A 714 20.63 3.95 16.86
C PHE A 714 22.14 3.61 16.91
N PRO A 715 22.58 2.69 17.78
CA PRO A 715 23.90 2.11 17.76
C PRO A 715 24.19 1.30 16.49
N GLY A 716 25.23 0.53 16.47
CA GLY A 716 25.67 -0.19 15.27
C GLY A 716 26.12 -1.63 15.53
N SER A 717 27.08 -2.07 14.73
CA SER A 717 27.56 -3.45 14.71
C SER A 717 28.27 -3.88 15.99
N VAL A 718 29.03 -2.98 16.64
CA VAL A 718 29.69 -3.30 17.93
C VAL A 718 28.65 -3.61 18.99
N SER A 719 27.67 -2.73 19.14
CA SER A 719 26.56 -2.93 20.10
C SER A 719 25.75 -4.18 19.81
N SER A 720 25.47 -4.47 18.54
CA SER A 720 24.78 -5.69 18.12
C SER A 720 25.54 -6.96 18.52
N MET A 721 26.84 -6.98 18.24
CA MET A 721 27.72 -8.08 18.61
C MET A 721 27.90 -8.19 20.13
N ALA A 722 28.03 -7.05 20.84
CA ALA A 722 28.16 -7.04 22.28
C ALA A 722 26.92 -7.57 23.01
N CYS A 723 25.72 -7.26 22.52
CA CYS A 723 24.47 -7.81 23.06
C CYS A 723 24.44 -9.33 22.96
N ALA A 724 24.80 -9.90 21.81
CA ALA A 724 24.84 -11.34 21.64
C ALA A 724 25.95 -11.99 22.51
N LEU A 725 27.14 -11.43 22.52
CA LEU A 725 28.25 -11.93 23.35
C LEU A 725 27.89 -11.95 24.85
N SER A 726 27.26 -10.89 25.35
CA SER A 726 26.80 -10.77 26.72
C SER A 726 25.74 -11.81 27.06
N ALA A 727 24.80 -12.08 26.16
CA ALA A 727 23.73 -13.04 26.37
C ALA A 727 24.22 -14.49 26.55
N TRP A 728 25.22 -14.90 25.74
CA TRP A 728 25.70 -16.27 25.76
C TRP A 728 26.80 -16.55 26.81
N HIS A 729 27.69 -15.57 27.01
CA HIS A 729 28.85 -15.77 27.87
C HIS A 729 28.82 -14.97 29.17
N HIS A 730 27.69 -14.32 29.46
CA HIS A 730 27.45 -13.54 30.67
C HIS A 730 28.52 -12.48 30.97
N LEU A 731 29.20 -12.02 29.90
CA LEU A 731 30.11 -10.90 30.04
C LEU A 731 29.31 -9.60 30.15
N PRO A 732 29.69 -8.67 31.05
CA PRO A 732 29.06 -7.37 31.09
C PRO A 732 29.07 -6.66 29.72
N TYR A 733 27.97 -6.01 29.33
CA TYR A 733 27.85 -5.37 28.02
C TYR A 733 29.01 -4.40 27.71
N GLY A 734 29.43 -3.57 28.67
CA GLY A 734 30.49 -2.63 28.46
C GLY A 734 31.86 -3.30 28.31
N VAL A 735 32.08 -4.48 28.95
CA VAL A 735 33.24 -5.30 28.72
C VAL A 735 33.24 -5.87 27.30
N SER A 736 32.11 -6.43 26.88
CA SER A 736 31.92 -6.92 25.51
C SER A 736 32.17 -5.82 24.47
N CYS A 737 31.68 -4.61 24.71
CA CYS A 737 31.99 -3.44 23.91
C CYS A 737 33.47 -3.12 23.85
N GLY A 738 34.19 -3.14 25.00
CA GLY A 738 35.59 -2.84 25.08
C GLY A 738 36.48 -3.84 24.30
N ILE A 739 36.07 -5.10 24.28
CA ILE A 739 36.76 -6.16 23.49
C ILE A 739 36.53 -5.97 22.00
N LEU A 740 35.23 -5.76 21.61
CA LEU A 740 34.80 -5.75 20.21
C LEU A 740 35.13 -4.45 19.47
N LEU A 741 35.05 -3.31 20.16
CA LEU A 741 35.15 -1.99 19.54
C LEU A 741 36.39 -1.78 18.68
N PRO A 742 37.62 -2.05 19.15
CA PRO A 742 38.82 -1.84 18.35
C PRO A 742 38.85 -2.67 17.06
N GLU A 743 38.42 -3.93 17.13
CA GLU A 743 38.43 -4.85 15.99
C GLU A 743 37.43 -4.45 14.94
N VAL A 744 36.19 -4.08 15.38
CA VAL A 744 35.13 -3.65 14.46
C VAL A 744 35.49 -2.29 13.83
N MET A 745 36.08 -1.34 14.57
CA MET A 745 36.57 -0.07 14.02
C MET A 745 37.58 -0.30 12.89
N ALA A 746 38.56 -1.18 13.13
CA ALA A 746 39.59 -1.52 12.14
C ALA A 746 38.95 -2.17 10.90
N TYR A 747 38.03 -3.11 11.11
CA TYR A 747 37.32 -3.80 10.04
C TYR A 747 36.52 -2.82 9.18
N GLN A 748 35.75 -1.93 9.78
CA GLN A 748 34.92 -0.97 9.08
C GLN A 748 35.72 -0.02 8.19
N VAL A 749 36.85 0.47 8.67
CA VAL A 749 37.73 1.37 7.89
C VAL A 749 38.41 0.65 6.73
N GLN A 750 38.75 -0.63 6.91
CA GLN A 750 39.38 -1.46 5.85
C GLN A 750 38.38 -1.79 4.75
N ASN A 751 37.08 -1.99 5.09
CA ASN A 751 36.04 -2.47 4.19
C ASN A 751 35.05 -1.38 3.77
N GLU A 752 35.33 -0.11 4.03
CA GLU A 752 34.42 1.03 3.80
C GLU A 752 33.84 1.06 2.40
N VAL A 753 34.61 0.73 1.36
CA VAL A 753 34.17 0.79 -0.04
C VAL A 753 33.49 -0.51 -0.50
N ILE A 754 33.88 -1.64 0.08
CA ILE A 754 33.47 -2.98 -0.35
C ILE A 754 32.13 -3.37 0.24
N GLN A 755 31.89 -3.01 1.49
CA GLN A 755 30.71 -3.43 2.25
C GLN A 755 29.87 -2.24 2.76
N MET A 756 29.78 -1.20 1.94
CA MET A 756 28.93 -0.06 2.24
C MET A 756 27.48 -0.52 2.41
N ASN A 757 26.83 -0.04 3.47
CA ASN A 757 25.45 -0.39 3.73
C ASN A 757 24.51 0.10 2.61
N GLN A 758 23.72 -0.80 2.06
CA GLN A 758 22.78 -0.55 0.97
C GLN A 758 21.32 -0.39 1.45
N PHE A 759 21.02 -0.65 2.71
CA PHE A 759 19.66 -0.62 3.24
C PHE A 759 19.13 0.81 3.41
N PHE A 760 20.00 1.77 3.69
CA PHE A 760 19.65 3.17 3.87
C PHE A 760 20.14 4.02 2.71
N ASN A 761 19.25 4.61 1.96
CA ASN A 761 19.60 5.56 0.91
C ASN A 761 19.94 6.92 1.51
N ARG A 762 21.12 7.03 2.12
CA ARG A 762 21.68 8.25 2.69
C ARG A 762 22.90 8.71 1.93
N PRO A 763 23.23 10.02 1.94
CA PRO A 763 24.47 10.50 1.37
C PRO A 763 25.66 9.79 2.03
N TYR A 764 26.55 9.27 1.23
CA TYR A 764 27.77 8.65 1.69
C TYR A 764 28.61 9.65 2.49
N ARG A 765 28.95 9.27 3.72
CA ARG A 765 29.86 10.01 4.59
C ARG A 765 31.07 9.15 4.87
N SER A 766 32.24 9.54 4.30
CA SER A 766 33.48 8.76 4.48
C SER A 766 33.84 8.56 5.95
N LEU A 767 33.97 7.30 6.36
CA LEU A 767 34.36 6.91 7.71
C LEU A 767 35.73 7.49 8.11
N LYS A 768 36.71 7.46 7.20
CA LYS A 768 38.01 8.05 7.43
C LYS A 768 37.95 9.54 7.74
N LYS A 769 37.06 10.30 7.04
CA LYS A 769 36.85 11.71 7.32
C LYS A 769 36.17 11.91 8.67
N ARG A 770 35.19 11.08 9.02
CA ARG A 770 34.48 11.17 10.30
C ARG A 770 35.38 10.84 11.46
N TYR A 771 36.16 9.76 11.38
CA TYR A 771 37.16 9.43 12.40
C TYR A 771 38.22 10.51 12.56
N ARG A 772 38.67 11.14 11.46
CA ARG A 772 39.60 12.29 11.54
C ARG A 772 38.99 13.46 12.30
N LYS A 773 37.71 13.80 12.00
CA LYS A 773 36.99 14.88 12.69
C LYS A 773 36.81 14.57 14.18
N LEU A 774 36.49 13.33 14.55
CA LEU A 774 36.36 12.90 15.93
C LEU A 774 37.72 12.95 16.66
N ALA A 775 38.80 12.43 16.06
CA ALA A 775 40.15 12.47 16.64
C ALA A 775 40.58 13.92 16.91
N ALA A 776 40.39 14.82 15.95
CA ALA A 776 40.70 16.24 16.13
C ALA A 776 39.88 16.88 17.25
N PHE A 777 38.58 16.58 17.34
CA PHE A 777 37.70 17.08 18.39
C PHE A 777 38.15 16.59 19.79
N CYS A 778 38.65 15.39 19.91
CA CYS A 778 39.17 14.80 21.14
C CYS A 778 40.63 15.21 21.44
N GLY A 779 41.21 16.12 20.67
CA GLY A 779 42.59 16.54 20.85
C GLY A 779 43.62 15.51 20.44
N LEU A 780 43.19 14.49 19.68
CA LEU A 780 44.04 13.45 19.15
C LEU A 780 44.39 13.80 17.69
N GLY A 781 45.59 14.26 17.37
CA GLY A 781 45.92 14.59 15.99
C GLY A 781 46.92 15.72 15.78
N GLU A 782 47.44 16.31 16.83
CA GLU A 782 48.50 17.28 16.75
C GLU A 782 49.88 16.55 16.65
N GLY A 783 50.37 16.40 15.41
CA GLY A 783 51.69 15.82 15.14
C GLY A 783 51.73 15.19 13.73
N ALA A 784 52.64 15.68 12.91
CA ALA A 784 52.73 15.49 11.46
C ALA A 784 53.06 14.06 10.96
N ALA A 785 52.93 13.03 11.81
CA ALA A 785 53.49 11.71 11.45
C ALA A 785 52.53 10.51 11.51
N ARG A 786 51.28 10.62 11.95
CA ARG A 786 50.38 9.43 12.07
C ARG A 786 48.99 9.72 11.65
N GLU A 787 48.40 8.76 10.93
CA GLU A 787 46.97 8.86 10.53
C GLU A 787 46.06 9.06 11.77
N PRO A 788 45.15 10.04 11.78
CA PRO A 788 44.25 10.35 12.92
C PRO A 788 43.40 9.17 13.38
N PHE A 789 43.03 8.27 12.49
CA PHE A 789 42.31 7.04 12.83
C PHE A 789 43.16 6.12 13.70
N ALA A 790 44.44 5.91 13.34
CA ALA A 790 45.32 5.07 14.11
C ALA A 790 45.62 5.61 15.51
N GLN A 791 45.59 6.93 15.68
CA GLN A 791 45.73 7.57 16.99
C GLN A 791 44.49 7.36 17.85
N LEU A 792 43.28 7.54 17.27
CA LEU A 792 42.02 7.29 17.97
C LEU A 792 41.91 5.80 18.37
N LEU A 793 42.22 4.90 17.47
CA LEU A 793 42.18 3.45 17.74
C LEU A 793 43.09 3.08 18.90
N ARG A 794 44.31 3.62 18.92
CA ARG A 794 45.24 3.42 20.05
C ARG A 794 44.74 4.03 21.35
N ALA A 795 44.11 5.21 21.30
CA ALA A 795 43.54 5.83 22.50
C ALA A 795 42.43 4.96 23.10
N VAL A 796 41.59 4.38 22.27
CA VAL A 796 40.52 3.44 22.68
C VAL A 796 41.14 2.15 23.29
N GLN A 797 42.17 1.57 22.65
CA GLN A 797 42.86 0.37 23.15
C GLN A 797 43.54 0.66 24.50
N GLN A 798 44.30 1.76 24.59
CA GLN A 798 44.96 2.16 25.84
C GLN A 798 43.99 2.44 26.98
N LEU A 799 42.82 3.09 26.66
CA LEU A 799 41.79 3.33 27.67
C LEU A 799 41.23 2.01 28.18
N ARG A 800 40.88 1.08 27.26
CA ARG A 800 40.39 -0.27 27.56
C ARG A 800 41.36 -0.99 28.53
N ASP A 801 42.66 -1.01 28.18
CA ASP A 801 43.68 -1.72 28.95
C ASP A 801 43.87 -1.09 30.33
N ARG A 802 43.90 0.24 30.43
CA ARG A 802 44.08 0.98 31.69
C ARG A 802 42.88 0.85 32.65
N VAL A 803 41.67 0.66 32.13
CA VAL A 803 40.51 0.34 32.98
C VAL A 803 40.35 -1.16 33.23
N GLU A 804 41.41 -1.94 32.97
CA GLU A 804 41.52 -3.38 33.25
C GLU A 804 40.44 -4.22 32.53
N ILE A 805 40.14 -3.88 31.25
CA ILE A 805 39.38 -4.74 30.38
C ILE A 805 40.34 -5.54 29.50
N TYR A 806 40.35 -6.84 29.67
CA TYR A 806 41.22 -7.72 28.90
C TYR A 806 40.89 -7.66 27.40
N PRO A 807 41.93 -7.80 26.52
CA PRO A 807 41.70 -7.60 25.08
C PRO A 807 40.98 -8.77 24.39
N THR A 808 40.86 -9.93 25.03
CA THR A 808 40.29 -11.14 24.43
C THR A 808 39.20 -11.74 25.28
N ILE A 809 38.28 -12.44 24.65
CA ILE A 809 37.18 -13.16 25.31
C ILE A 809 37.73 -14.32 26.16
N GLN A 810 38.79 -15.01 25.65
CA GLN A 810 39.48 -16.10 26.34
C GLN A 810 40.04 -15.66 27.70
N ALA A 811 40.59 -14.45 27.81
CA ALA A 811 41.14 -13.92 29.04
C ALA A 811 40.13 -13.77 30.20
N TYR A 812 38.82 -13.80 29.88
CA TYR A 812 37.71 -13.83 30.86
C TYR A 812 37.32 -15.24 31.29
N GLY A 813 38.09 -16.28 30.88
CA GLY A 813 37.85 -17.66 31.26
C GLY A 813 36.70 -18.33 30.52
N VAL A 814 36.27 -17.76 29.36
CA VAL A 814 35.28 -18.41 28.50
C VAL A 814 35.95 -19.65 27.87
N GLU A 815 35.37 -20.82 28.14
CA GLU A 815 35.91 -22.09 27.65
C GLU A 815 35.77 -22.17 26.11
N GLU A 816 36.86 -22.59 25.44
CA GLU A 816 36.95 -22.65 23.97
C GLU A 816 35.87 -23.54 23.36
N ALA A 817 35.63 -24.74 23.93
CA ALA A 817 34.63 -25.67 23.43
C ALA A 817 33.23 -25.07 23.47
N TYR A 818 32.87 -24.39 24.57
CA TYR A 818 31.58 -23.72 24.71
C TYR A 818 31.45 -22.49 23.81
N PHE A 819 32.53 -21.72 23.65
CA PHE A 819 32.57 -20.59 22.73
C PHE A 819 32.32 -21.03 21.29
N LEU A 820 33.01 -22.08 20.84
CA LEU A 820 32.86 -22.60 19.47
C LEU A 820 31.48 -23.23 19.23
N ASP A 821 30.88 -23.89 20.23
CA ASP A 821 29.53 -24.44 20.15
C ASP A 821 28.43 -23.36 19.99
N THR A 822 28.62 -22.23 20.64
CA THR A 822 27.68 -21.11 20.61
C THR A 822 27.93 -20.13 19.49
N LEU A 823 29.07 -20.14 18.85
CA LEU A 823 29.57 -19.12 17.93
C LEU A 823 28.64 -18.85 16.76
N ASP A 824 28.13 -19.87 16.11
CA ASP A 824 27.29 -19.71 14.93
C ASP A 824 25.93 -19.10 15.30
N ARG A 825 25.30 -19.55 16.39
CA ARG A 825 24.05 -18.98 16.91
C ARG A 825 24.24 -17.53 17.38
N MET A 826 25.30 -17.26 18.10
CA MET A 826 25.67 -15.91 18.54
C MET A 826 25.88 -14.99 17.35
N THR A 827 26.54 -15.48 16.29
CA THR A 827 26.76 -14.75 15.05
C THR A 827 25.43 -14.40 14.35
N GLU A 828 24.52 -15.36 14.23
CA GLU A 828 23.18 -15.13 13.64
C GLU A 828 22.38 -14.10 14.43
N VAL A 829 22.36 -14.20 15.75
CA VAL A 829 21.64 -13.24 16.60
C VAL A 829 22.26 -11.84 16.49
N ALA A 830 23.58 -11.72 16.48
CA ALA A 830 24.25 -10.45 16.30
C ALA A 830 23.95 -9.82 14.93
N TRP A 831 23.92 -10.63 13.88
CA TRP A 831 23.64 -10.16 12.52
C TRP A 831 22.17 -9.77 12.33
N ASN A 832 21.24 -10.51 12.94
CA ASN A 832 19.81 -10.21 12.93
C ASN A 832 19.41 -9.08 13.89
N HIS A 833 20.32 -8.59 14.69
CA HIS A 833 20.04 -7.50 15.62
C HIS A 833 19.69 -6.22 14.85
N PRO A 834 18.61 -5.50 15.18
CA PRO A 834 18.15 -4.33 14.41
C PRO A 834 19.21 -3.24 14.26
N TRP A 835 20.06 -3.05 15.25
CA TRP A 835 21.11 -2.04 15.20
C TRP A 835 22.22 -2.30 14.19
N MET A 836 22.42 -3.53 13.77
CA MET A 836 23.38 -3.88 12.72
C MET A 836 23.17 -3.06 11.45
N ASN A 837 21.91 -2.80 11.08
CA ASN A 837 21.52 -2.10 9.89
C ASN A 837 21.84 -0.59 9.91
N TYR A 838 22.14 -0.02 11.07
CA TYR A 838 22.46 1.41 11.18
C TYR A 838 23.97 1.70 11.03
N SER A 839 24.78 0.67 11.00
CA SER A 839 26.22 0.78 10.72
C SER A 839 26.48 1.23 9.28
N PRO A 840 27.44 2.10 9.05
CA PRO A 840 27.85 2.51 7.71
C PRO A 840 28.44 1.36 6.87
N VAL A 841 29.05 0.39 7.55
CA VAL A 841 29.57 -0.85 6.99
C VAL A 841 28.94 -2.01 7.76
N VAL A 842 28.17 -2.84 7.06
CA VAL A 842 27.53 -4.01 7.64
C VAL A 842 28.35 -5.24 7.29
N PRO A 843 28.98 -5.89 8.27
CA PRO A 843 29.74 -7.11 8.01
C PRO A 843 28.77 -8.24 7.59
N GLY A 844 29.21 -9.09 6.67
CA GLY A 844 28.47 -10.31 6.37
C GLY A 844 28.50 -11.29 7.55
N ILE A 845 27.60 -12.28 7.55
CA ILE A 845 27.52 -13.28 8.64
C ILE A 845 28.89 -13.96 8.87
N ALA A 846 29.57 -14.36 7.80
CA ALA A 846 30.90 -14.94 7.88
C ALA A 846 31.93 -13.99 8.48
N GLU A 847 31.83 -12.69 8.20
CA GLU A 847 32.75 -11.70 8.74
C GLU A 847 32.46 -11.41 10.23
N VAL A 848 31.19 -11.39 10.66
CA VAL A 848 30.84 -11.32 12.10
C VAL A 848 31.47 -12.49 12.85
N ARG A 849 31.35 -13.70 12.29
CA ARG A 849 31.96 -14.90 12.86
C ARG A 849 33.50 -14.76 13.00
N LYS A 850 34.16 -14.25 11.97
CA LYS A 850 35.62 -13.99 11.99
C LYS A 850 35.99 -12.94 13.04
N LEU A 851 35.20 -11.88 13.17
CA LEU A 851 35.43 -10.84 14.19
C LEU A 851 35.32 -11.42 15.60
N TYR A 852 34.39 -12.31 15.89
CA TYR A 852 34.30 -12.99 17.16
C TYR A 852 35.50 -13.89 17.41
N LEU A 853 35.99 -14.65 16.40
CA LEU A 853 37.19 -15.48 16.53
C LEU A 853 38.43 -14.63 16.80
N ARG A 854 38.58 -13.47 16.14
CA ARG A 854 39.68 -12.53 16.43
C ARG A 854 39.61 -11.99 17.85
N CYS A 855 38.44 -11.64 18.32
CA CYS A 855 38.21 -11.18 19.68
C CYS A 855 38.39 -12.28 20.73
N TYR A 856 38.22 -13.57 20.37
CA TYR A 856 38.48 -14.70 21.26
C TYR A 856 39.96 -14.98 21.41
N TYR A 857 40.71 -15.17 20.29
CA TYR A 857 42.11 -15.57 20.29
C TYR A 857 43.12 -14.41 20.29
N GLY A 858 42.70 -13.21 19.91
CA GLY A 858 43.60 -12.06 19.77
C GLY A 858 44.58 -12.21 18.59
N GLU A 859 45.81 -11.74 18.81
CA GLU A 859 46.90 -11.78 17.79
C GLU A 859 47.31 -13.20 17.39
N ASP A 860 47.02 -14.21 18.22
CA ASP A 860 47.34 -15.61 17.94
C ASP A 860 46.43 -16.25 16.91
N TRP A 861 45.30 -15.57 16.54
CA TRP A 861 44.40 -16.08 15.53
C TRP A 861 44.97 -15.95 14.11
N LYS A 862 45.27 -17.09 13.49
CA LYS A 862 45.68 -17.18 12.09
C LYS A 862 44.50 -17.66 11.27
N GLU A 863 44.02 -16.84 10.31
CA GLU A 863 43.01 -17.23 9.35
C GLU A 863 43.52 -18.44 8.56
N GLN A 864 42.99 -19.64 8.83
CA GLN A 864 43.19 -20.78 7.96
C GLN A 864 42.47 -20.43 6.65
N ARG A 865 43.23 -20.14 5.59
CA ARG A 865 42.63 -20.02 4.26
C ARG A 865 42.06 -21.40 3.94
N PRO A 866 40.76 -21.52 3.56
CA PRO A 866 40.31 -22.74 2.96
C PRO A 866 41.12 -22.96 1.67
N GLU A 867 41.71 -24.14 1.51
CA GLU A 867 42.30 -24.59 0.27
C GLU A 867 41.30 -24.65 -0.87
#